data_56b21304382670128c2cc8f4070cd65f
#
_entry.id   56b21304382670128c2cc8f4070cd65f
#
_cell.length_a   1.000
_cell.length_b   1.000
_cell.length_c   1.000
_cell.angle_alpha   90.00
_cell.angle_beta   90.00
_cell.angle_gamma   90.00
#
_symmetry.space_group_name_H-M   'P 1'
#
loop_
_entity.id
_entity.type
_entity.pdbx_description
1 polymer ?
#
loop_
_entity_poly.entity_id
_entity_poly.type
_entity_poly.pdbx_seq_one_letter_code
_entity_poly.pdbx_strand_id
1 'polypeptide(L)'
;MTEIKIKRLELENFKCHKSLKLNFEGGNASIYGDNASGKTSIYDALTWLLFGKDSQGNGEKNIEIKPLGSDGEVLDHEALTAVEALLDVNGEEVTLRRTYKEVWSTKRGSSEATYDGNTSEYYVDGVPVKKNGFQDTVDELVDEDTFRMLTSVNHFASAISWQARRNVLFKVAGVMDDAQILATSEQFTPLVESMGRLSLEDYKKKLLAEKKKFTGAKTEIPARISECSKTIEDIEGLDFAGAKAQVEKLNAKKEEISAQFMALDSGEADKKALEIRETELVLKALEGENKAYRDWQMAGTVDVHSLNIRLTALNSRITMRERSFTNEVQYMEDLDKQITGSREQWMSVNAESFSGGNCPTCGQNLPADQLQAAAEAFEAKKKQRLDEILSSANKLKETRAQAENRFEMFREELEGMKAEREALQAEIADAEKNTVTAEDMADYCKRKEEIQFRLSVLNQQLSEIHSNVEGLKAKLRQEMGAVTAQISEHTAIISKESLLDYSRQRISQLREDAKNAAKCLEAIEKMLYLMDEYSRYKTRFVEDSINGLFRIARFRLFREQANGGIEDRCDVVYDGIPYISVNNGMKINLGIDIINTLSAAYGVRVPLFVDNAESVTKLEKCGSQIVRLVVSENDKELRVSYENS
;
A
#
# COMPACT_ATOMS: atom_id res chain seq x y z
N MET A 1 -37.32 0.08 9.66
CA MET A 1 -37.03 -1.20 9.01
C MET A 1 -38.20 -1.51 8.09
N THR A 2 -37.93 -1.61 6.82
CA THR A 2 -38.95 -1.96 5.83
C THR A 2 -39.28 -3.44 5.93
N GLU A 3 -40.54 -3.79 6.09
CA GLU A 3 -41.01 -5.19 6.13
C GLU A 3 -41.88 -5.46 4.89
N ILE A 4 -41.45 -6.41 4.09
CA ILE A 4 -42.15 -6.84 2.89
C ILE A 4 -42.68 -8.26 3.12
N LYS A 5 -43.97 -8.46 2.97
CA LYS A 5 -44.65 -9.75 3.07
C LYS A 5 -45.47 -10.03 1.83
N ILE A 6 -45.55 -11.27 1.46
CA ILE A 6 -46.45 -11.73 0.42
C ILE A 6 -47.82 -11.94 1.05
N LYS A 7 -48.85 -11.23 0.59
CA LYS A 7 -50.24 -11.52 0.94
C LYS A 7 -50.84 -12.52 -0.05
N ARG A 8 -50.57 -12.35 -1.34
CA ARG A 8 -51.07 -13.21 -2.37
C ARG A 8 -50.03 -13.34 -3.48
N LEU A 9 -49.92 -14.54 -4.04
CA LEU A 9 -49.12 -14.82 -5.24
C LEU A 9 -49.93 -15.64 -6.21
N GLU A 10 -50.09 -15.13 -7.42
CA GLU A 10 -50.82 -15.77 -8.48
C GLU A 10 -49.91 -16.04 -9.68
N LEU A 11 -49.93 -17.27 -10.16
CA LEU A 11 -49.17 -17.72 -11.30
C LEU A 11 -50.15 -18.22 -12.39
N GLU A 12 -49.96 -17.76 -13.60
CA GLU A 12 -50.71 -18.21 -14.78
C GLU A 12 -49.71 -18.64 -15.85
N ASN A 13 -49.78 -19.89 -16.27
CA ASN A 13 -48.89 -20.51 -17.27
C ASN A 13 -47.40 -20.26 -17.00
N PHE A 14 -47.00 -20.35 -15.73
CA PHE A 14 -45.60 -20.15 -15.32
C PHE A 14 -44.97 -21.49 -14.96
N LYS A 15 -43.93 -21.88 -15.72
CA LYS A 15 -43.24 -23.17 -15.59
C LYS A 15 -44.27 -24.33 -15.57
N CYS A 16 -44.29 -25.15 -14.54
CA CYS A 16 -45.23 -26.27 -14.45
C CYS A 16 -46.65 -25.86 -14.01
N HIS A 17 -46.89 -24.62 -13.63
CA HIS A 17 -48.18 -24.16 -13.11
C HIS A 17 -49.03 -23.51 -14.21
N LYS A 18 -50.13 -24.16 -14.57
CA LYS A 18 -51.14 -23.57 -15.48
C LYS A 18 -51.92 -22.45 -14.80
N SER A 19 -52.31 -22.67 -13.54
CA SER A 19 -52.95 -21.68 -12.69
C SER A 19 -52.70 -22.07 -11.23
N LEU A 20 -52.09 -21.19 -10.50
CA LEU A 20 -51.82 -21.39 -9.07
C LEU A 20 -52.08 -20.08 -8.32
N LYS A 21 -52.90 -20.16 -7.28
CA LYS A 21 -53.19 -19.03 -6.40
C LYS A 21 -52.87 -19.36 -4.95
N LEU A 22 -52.00 -18.59 -4.37
CA LEU A 22 -51.52 -18.75 -3.00
C LEU A 22 -51.90 -17.51 -2.18
N ASN A 23 -52.65 -17.72 -1.09
CA ASN A 23 -53.10 -16.64 -0.21
C ASN A 23 -52.40 -16.76 1.15
N PHE A 24 -51.28 -16.09 1.27
CA PHE A 24 -50.46 -16.12 2.49
C PHE A 24 -50.95 -15.16 3.60
N GLU A 25 -51.72 -14.16 3.23
CA GLU A 25 -52.21 -13.09 4.13
C GLU A 25 -51.08 -12.46 5.01
N GLY A 26 -49.85 -12.48 4.48
CA GLY A 26 -48.67 -12.01 5.21
C GLY A 26 -48.14 -12.98 6.26
N GLY A 27 -48.81 -14.12 6.46
CA GLY A 27 -48.40 -15.17 7.40
C GLY A 27 -47.40 -16.16 6.81
N ASN A 28 -46.90 -17.07 7.65
CA ASN A 28 -46.03 -18.15 7.22
C ASN A 28 -46.85 -19.23 6.50
N ALA A 29 -46.21 -19.96 5.60
CA ALA A 29 -46.85 -21.08 4.93
C ALA A 29 -45.88 -22.24 4.72
N SER A 30 -46.44 -23.45 4.65
CA SER A 30 -45.72 -24.64 4.24
C SER A 30 -46.40 -25.20 2.98
N ILE A 31 -45.63 -25.35 1.93
CA ILE A 31 -46.06 -25.84 0.60
C ILE A 31 -45.50 -27.25 0.44
N TYR A 32 -46.37 -28.22 0.47
CA TYR A 32 -46.05 -29.63 0.36
C TYR A 32 -46.26 -30.09 -1.09
N GLY A 33 -45.41 -30.99 -1.56
CA GLY A 33 -45.53 -31.62 -2.84
C GLY A 33 -44.41 -32.61 -3.11
N ASP A 34 -44.64 -33.51 -4.02
CA ASP A 34 -43.62 -34.46 -4.46
C ASP A 34 -42.46 -33.76 -5.20
N ASN A 35 -41.40 -34.48 -5.47
CA ASN A 35 -40.32 -33.95 -6.31
C ASN A 35 -40.87 -33.57 -7.70
N ALA A 36 -40.34 -32.48 -8.23
CA ALA A 36 -40.80 -31.90 -9.51
C ALA A 36 -42.26 -31.39 -9.53
N SER A 37 -42.96 -31.28 -8.39
CA SER A 37 -44.32 -30.72 -8.33
C SER A 37 -44.39 -29.20 -8.53
N GLY A 38 -43.22 -28.52 -8.71
CA GLY A 38 -43.16 -27.07 -8.94
C GLY A 38 -43.00 -26.20 -7.69
N LYS A 39 -42.65 -26.77 -6.54
CA LYS A 39 -42.43 -25.98 -5.33
C LYS A 39 -41.42 -24.85 -5.55
N THR A 40 -40.27 -25.15 -6.11
CA THR A 40 -39.24 -24.16 -6.39
C THR A 40 -39.68 -23.14 -7.46
N SER A 41 -40.59 -23.54 -8.38
CA SER A 41 -41.15 -22.63 -9.36
C SER A 41 -41.97 -21.49 -8.75
N ILE A 42 -42.47 -21.65 -7.52
CA ILE A 42 -43.16 -20.57 -6.76
C ILE A 42 -42.16 -19.48 -6.37
N TYR A 43 -40.99 -19.89 -5.90
CA TYR A 43 -39.91 -18.95 -5.60
C TYR A 43 -39.36 -18.31 -6.88
N ASP A 44 -39.18 -19.10 -7.94
CA ASP A 44 -38.77 -18.57 -9.25
C ASP A 44 -39.78 -17.54 -9.77
N ALA A 45 -41.08 -17.77 -9.56
CA ALA A 45 -42.12 -16.82 -10.00
C ALA A 45 -41.95 -15.45 -9.31
N LEU A 46 -41.74 -15.42 -8.01
CA LEU A 46 -41.53 -14.16 -7.30
C LEU A 46 -40.25 -13.45 -7.78
N THR A 47 -39.13 -14.18 -7.90
CA THR A 47 -37.86 -13.58 -8.35
C THR A 47 -37.95 -13.14 -9.82
N TRP A 48 -38.68 -13.87 -10.67
CA TRP A 48 -38.91 -13.45 -12.02
C TRP A 48 -39.83 -12.22 -12.12
N LEU A 49 -40.88 -12.17 -11.30
CA LEU A 49 -41.74 -10.99 -11.22
C LEU A 49 -40.92 -9.73 -10.88
N LEU A 50 -40.10 -9.80 -9.83
CA LEU A 50 -39.37 -8.64 -9.33
C LEU A 50 -38.19 -8.27 -10.24
N PHE A 51 -37.37 -9.24 -10.65
CA PHE A 51 -36.07 -8.98 -11.27
C PHE A 51 -35.89 -9.56 -12.65
N GLY A 52 -36.86 -10.34 -13.18
CA GLY A 52 -36.72 -11.01 -14.46
C GLY A 52 -35.75 -12.17 -14.49
N LYS A 53 -35.48 -12.75 -13.33
CA LYS A 53 -34.54 -13.86 -13.13
C LYS A 53 -35.17 -14.93 -12.26
N ASP A 54 -34.73 -16.17 -12.40
CA ASP A 54 -35.12 -17.23 -11.48
C ASP A 54 -34.44 -17.12 -10.10
N SER A 55 -34.78 -18.01 -9.19
CA SER A 55 -34.24 -18.09 -7.85
C SER A 55 -32.70 -18.32 -7.83
N GLN A 56 -32.12 -18.85 -8.90
CA GLN A 56 -30.69 -19.08 -9.06
C GLN A 56 -29.96 -17.90 -9.72
N GLY A 57 -30.68 -16.89 -10.20
CA GLY A 57 -30.09 -15.71 -10.83
C GLY A 57 -29.98 -15.81 -12.35
N ASN A 58 -30.50 -16.87 -12.98
CA ASN A 58 -30.50 -16.97 -14.41
C ASN A 58 -31.53 -15.99 -14.99
N GLY A 59 -31.13 -15.24 -16.01
CA GLY A 59 -32.04 -14.32 -16.72
C GLY A 59 -32.96 -15.02 -17.70
N GLU A 60 -33.99 -14.32 -18.19
CA GLU A 60 -35.05 -14.82 -19.08
C GLU A 60 -34.56 -15.61 -20.29
N LYS A 61 -33.39 -15.35 -20.83
CA LYS A 61 -32.82 -16.08 -21.96
C LYS A 61 -32.37 -17.51 -21.63
N ASN A 62 -32.20 -17.80 -20.35
CA ASN A 62 -31.62 -19.04 -19.84
C ASN A 62 -32.61 -19.82 -18.95
N ILE A 63 -33.87 -19.40 -18.92
CA ILE A 63 -34.93 -20.06 -18.16
C ILE A 63 -36.14 -20.32 -19.03
N GLU A 64 -36.72 -21.50 -18.88
CA GLU A 64 -38.01 -21.81 -19.50
C GLU A 64 -39.13 -21.26 -18.62
N ILE A 65 -39.78 -20.20 -19.08
CA ILE A 65 -40.84 -19.50 -18.36
C ILE A 65 -42.19 -20.19 -18.51
N LYS A 66 -42.47 -20.68 -19.72
CA LYS A 66 -43.72 -21.33 -20.05
C LYS A 66 -43.78 -22.80 -19.65
N PRO A 67 -44.97 -23.37 -19.46
CA PRO A 67 -45.12 -24.81 -19.23
C PRO A 67 -44.60 -25.63 -20.41
N LEU A 68 -43.81 -26.67 -20.09
CA LEU A 68 -43.30 -27.63 -21.07
C LEU A 68 -44.15 -28.90 -21.12
N GLY A 69 -44.22 -29.50 -22.28
CA GLY A 69 -44.75 -30.85 -22.49
C GLY A 69 -43.75 -31.94 -22.08
N SER A 70 -44.18 -33.18 -22.16
CA SER A 70 -43.33 -34.35 -21.89
C SER A 70 -42.19 -34.52 -22.93
N ASP A 71 -42.30 -33.84 -24.06
CA ASP A 71 -41.31 -33.76 -25.14
C ASP A 71 -40.28 -32.66 -24.93
N GLY A 72 -40.46 -31.83 -23.89
CA GLY A 72 -39.58 -30.70 -23.57
C GLY A 72 -39.93 -29.42 -24.37
N GLU A 73 -40.94 -29.43 -25.19
CA GLU A 73 -41.40 -28.27 -25.94
C GLU A 73 -42.47 -27.49 -25.20
N VAL A 74 -42.61 -26.21 -25.51
CA VAL A 74 -43.62 -25.34 -24.88
C VAL A 74 -45.02 -25.86 -25.24
N LEU A 75 -45.87 -26.08 -24.23
CA LEU A 75 -47.20 -26.63 -24.40
C LEU A 75 -48.15 -25.74 -25.21
N ASP A 76 -48.04 -24.43 -25.01
CA ASP A 76 -48.85 -23.43 -25.67
C ASP A 76 -48.07 -22.13 -25.86
N HIS A 77 -47.68 -21.86 -27.09
CA HIS A 77 -46.94 -20.66 -27.46
C HIS A 77 -47.80 -19.39 -27.40
N GLU A 78 -49.12 -19.50 -27.54
CA GLU A 78 -50.02 -18.34 -27.50
C GLU A 78 -50.47 -17.99 -26.09
N ALA A 79 -50.32 -18.92 -25.13
CA ALA A 79 -50.70 -18.69 -23.76
C ALA A 79 -49.95 -17.52 -23.13
N LEU A 80 -50.70 -16.62 -22.51
CA LEU A 80 -50.15 -15.56 -21.70
C LEU A 80 -49.58 -16.17 -20.41
N THR A 81 -48.31 -15.92 -20.15
CA THR A 81 -47.75 -16.20 -18.85
C THR A 81 -47.86 -14.96 -17.98
N ALA A 82 -48.35 -15.09 -16.77
CA ALA A 82 -48.44 -13.97 -15.85
C ALA A 82 -48.05 -14.39 -14.42
N VAL A 83 -47.38 -13.51 -13.73
CA VAL A 83 -47.15 -13.60 -12.29
C VAL A 83 -47.62 -12.29 -11.66
N GLU A 84 -48.46 -12.43 -10.63
CA GLU A 84 -48.95 -11.29 -9.82
C GLU A 84 -48.68 -11.56 -8.35
N ALA A 85 -48.16 -10.56 -7.69
CA ALA A 85 -47.98 -10.58 -6.22
C ALA A 85 -48.64 -9.36 -5.58
N LEU A 86 -49.46 -9.61 -4.59
CA LEU A 86 -49.92 -8.61 -3.66
C LEU A 86 -48.98 -8.64 -2.46
N LEU A 87 -48.21 -7.60 -2.28
CA LEU A 87 -47.23 -7.40 -1.21
C LEU A 87 -47.80 -6.47 -0.17
N ASP A 88 -47.50 -6.76 1.09
CA ASP A 88 -47.66 -5.85 2.19
C ASP A 88 -46.28 -5.24 2.48
N VAL A 89 -46.19 -3.93 2.40
CA VAL A 89 -44.96 -3.17 2.64
C VAL A 89 -45.22 -2.22 3.81
N ASN A 90 -44.84 -2.60 5.01
CA ASN A 90 -45.09 -1.83 6.25
C ASN A 90 -46.58 -1.52 6.51
N GLY A 91 -47.49 -2.37 6.07
CA GLY A 91 -48.94 -2.20 6.19
C GLY A 91 -49.60 -1.54 4.98
N GLU A 92 -48.85 -1.13 3.98
CA GLU A 92 -49.38 -0.65 2.70
C GLU A 92 -49.33 -1.77 1.68
N GLU A 93 -50.44 -1.93 0.92
CA GLU A 93 -50.53 -2.94 -0.11
C GLU A 93 -50.00 -2.44 -1.43
N VAL A 94 -49.13 -3.22 -2.06
CA VAL A 94 -48.59 -2.97 -3.40
C VAL A 94 -48.84 -4.20 -4.29
N THR A 95 -49.51 -4.04 -5.39
CA THR A 95 -49.74 -5.11 -6.35
C THR A 95 -48.77 -4.99 -7.52
N LEU A 96 -47.91 -5.97 -7.67
CA LEU A 96 -47.00 -6.07 -8.81
C LEU A 96 -47.45 -7.20 -9.73
N ARG A 97 -47.50 -6.91 -11.03
CA ARG A 97 -47.81 -7.93 -12.03
C ARG A 97 -46.88 -7.81 -13.22
N ARG A 98 -46.40 -8.94 -13.67
CA ARG A 98 -45.59 -9.06 -14.87
C ARG A 98 -46.18 -10.12 -15.77
N THR A 99 -46.32 -9.80 -17.07
CA THR A 99 -46.75 -10.75 -18.07
C THR A 99 -45.61 -11.03 -19.04
N TYR A 100 -45.71 -12.17 -19.71
CA TYR A 100 -44.76 -12.58 -20.72
C TYR A 100 -45.54 -13.30 -21.84
N LYS A 101 -45.30 -12.88 -23.06
CA LYS A 101 -45.95 -13.44 -24.26
C LYS A 101 -44.94 -13.57 -25.38
N GLU A 102 -44.95 -14.68 -26.04
CA GLU A 102 -44.25 -14.84 -27.31
C GLU A 102 -44.93 -14.08 -28.42
N VAL A 103 -44.17 -13.47 -29.27
CA VAL A 103 -44.65 -12.77 -30.46
C VAL A 103 -44.35 -13.63 -31.66
N TRP A 104 -45.44 -14.06 -32.32
CA TRP A 104 -45.36 -14.86 -33.52
C TRP A 104 -45.94 -14.05 -34.67
N SER A 105 -45.26 -13.99 -35.80
CA SER A 105 -45.73 -13.30 -36.99
C SER A 105 -45.83 -14.26 -38.15
N THR A 106 -46.86 -14.11 -38.96
CA THR A 106 -47.02 -14.87 -40.18
C THR A 106 -46.69 -13.98 -41.37
N LYS A 107 -45.60 -14.29 -42.07
CA LYS A 107 -45.22 -13.55 -43.28
C LYS A 107 -46.32 -13.69 -44.34
N ARG A 108 -46.59 -12.61 -45.07
CA ARG A 108 -47.58 -12.57 -46.13
C ARG A 108 -47.29 -13.66 -47.18
N GLY A 109 -48.19 -14.69 -47.29
CA GLY A 109 -48.01 -15.83 -48.19
C GLY A 109 -47.41 -17.10 -47.59
N SER A 110 -47.11 -17.13 -46.30
CA SER A 110 -46.71 -18.32 -45.52
C SER A 110 -47.89 -18.77 -44.66
N SER A 111 -48.05 -20.06 -44.51
CA SER A 111 -49.02 -20.68 -43.59
C SER A 111 -48.34 -20.90 -42.18
N GLU A 112 -47.05 -20.74 -42.09
CA GLU A 112 -46.32 -20.99 -40.86
C GLU A 112 -45.98 -19.65 -40.13
N ALA A 113 -46.31 -19.61 -38.86
CA ALA A 113 -45.92 -18.52 -37.99
C ALA A 113 -44.43 -18.63 -37.64
N THR A 114 -43.73 -17.51 -37.69
CA THR A 114 -42.33 -17.42 -37.32
C THR A 114 -42.24 -16.69 -35.97
N TYR A 115 -41.40 -17.18 -35.08
CA TYR A 115 -41.13 -16.55 -33.80
C TYR A 115 -40.35 -15.25 -33.99
N ASP A 116 -40.90 -14.14 -33.51
CA ASP A 116 -40.31 -12.78 -33.63
C ASP A 116 -39.77 -12.23 -32.30
N GLY A 117 -39.80 -13.02 -31.24
CA GLY A 117 -39.30 -12.63 -29.93
C GLY A 117 -40.37 -12.65 -28.86
N ASN A 118 -40.09 -11.98 -27.75
CA ASN A 118 -40.96 -11.95 -26.59
C ASN A 118 -41.35 -10.52 -26.23
N THR A 119 -42.52 -10.34 -25.66
CA THR A 119 -42.95 -9.07 -25.06
C THR A 119 -43.37 -9.31 -23.61
N SER A 120 -43.01 -8.36 -22.73
CA SER A 120 -43.43 -8.34 -21.33
C SER A 120 -44.15 -7.03 -21.04
N GLU A 121 -45.25 -7.12 -20.33
CA GLU A 121 -45.96 -5.97 -19.80
C GLU A 121 -45.85 -5.96 -18.27
N TYR A 122 -45.85 -4.78 -17.70
CA TYR A 122 -45.62 -4.57 -16.29
C TYR A 122 -46.75 -3.72 -15.72
N TYR A 123 -47.22 -4.07 -14.54
CA TYR A 123 -48.29 -3.36 -13.85
C TYR A 123 -47.93 -3.14 -12.38
N VAL A 124 -48.22 -1.95 -11.89
CA VAL A 124 -48.17 -1.57 -10.47
C VAL A 124 -49.57 -1.14 -10.07
N ASP A 125 -50.14 -1.76 -9.07
CA ASP A 125 -51.52 -1.52 -8.57
C ASP A 125 -52.57 -1.53 -9.69
N GLY A 126 -52.40 -2.48 -10.61
CA GLY A 126 -53.26 -2.65 -11.76
C GLY A 126 -53.05 -1.64 -12.89
N VAL A 127 -52.18 -0.68 -12.73
CA VAL A 127 -51.84 0.33 -13.75
C VAL A 127 -50.66 -0.15 -14.59
N PRO A 128 -50.79 -0.18 -15.93
CA PRO A 128 -49.66 -0.55 -16.79
C PRO A 128 -48.54 0.50 -16.74
N VAL A 129 -47.33 0.03 -16.53
CA VAL A 129 -46.13 0.87 -16.44
C VAL A 129 -45.06 0.38 -17.41
N LYS A 130 -44.12 1.25 -17.76
CA LYS A 130 -42.93 0.84 -18.52
C LYS A 130 -41.99 0.00 -17.64
N LYS A 131 -41.17 -0.86 -18.27
CA LYS A 131 -40.20 -1.70 -17.57
C LYS A 131 -39.36 -0.93 -16.56
N ASN A 132 -38.85 0.27 -16.93
CA ASN A 132 -38.03 1.09 -16.02
C ASN A 132 -38.84 1.56 -14.82
N GLY A 133 -40.06 2.08 -15.00
CA GLY A 133 -40.88 2.50 -13.87
C GLY A 133 -41.26 1.33 -12.94
N PHE A 134 -41.46 0.13 -13.50
CA PHE A 134 -41.65 -1.06 -12.68
C PHE A 134 -40.42 -1.41 -11.88
N GLN A 135 -39.22 -1.35 -12.53
CA GLN A 135 -37.96 -1.61 -11.84
C GLN A 135 -37.67 -0.56 -10.78
N ASP A 136 -37.93 0.71 -11.07
CA ASP A 136 -37.79 1.78 -10.07
C ASP A 136 -38.65 1.50 -8.84
N THR A 137 -39.91 1.07 -9.03
CA THR A 137 -40.79 0.66 -7.93
C THR A 137 -40.22 -0.53 -7.14
N VAL A 138 -39.68 -1.55 -7.82
CA VAL A 138 -39.06 -2.70 -7.15
C VAL A 138 -37.80 -2.29 -6.39
N ASP A 139 -36.95 -1.46 -6.99
CA ASP A 139 -35.69 -1.02 -6.38
C ASP A 139 -35.92 -0.10 -5.17
N GLU A 140 -37.04 0.65 -5.15
CA GLU A 140 -37.50 1.40 -3.96
C GLU A 140 -37.90 0.47 -2.81
N LEU A 141 -38.42 -0.71 -3.11
CA LEU A 141 -38.73 -1.72 -2.08
C LEU A 141 -37.48 -2.42 -1.59
N VAL A 142 -36.70 -2.97 -2.51
CA VAL A 142 -35.44 -3.68 -2.22
C VAL A 142 -34.64 -3.89 -3.50
N ASP A 143 -33.32 -3.65 -3.44
CA ASP A 143 -32.43 -4.01 -4.55
C ASP A 143 -32.26 -5.53 -4.70
N GLU A 144 -31.94 -6.00 -5.91
CA GLU A 144 -31.85 -7.41 -6.23
C GLU A 144 -30.85 -8.17 -5.35
N ASP A 145 -29.66 -7.60 -5.13
CA ASP A 145 -28.60 -8.27 -4.37
C ASP A 145 -29.01 -8.45 -2.91
N THR A 146 -29.57 -7.42 -2.30
CA THR A 146 -30.13 -7.48 -0.93
C THR A 146 -31.29 -8.46 -0.88
N PHE A 147 -32.21 -8.42 -1.82
CA PHE A 147 -33.32 -9.38 -1.85
C PHE A 147 -32.82 -10.82 -1.88
N ARG A 148 -31.89 -11.14 -2.80
CA ARG A 148 -31.32 -12.50 -2.92
C ARG A 148 -30.62 -12.97 -1.67
N MET A 149 -29.89 -12.08 -1.00
CA MET A 149 -29.23 -12.41 0.26
C MET A 149 -30.21 -12.69 1.39
N LEU A 150 -31.38 -12.07 1.38
CA LEU A 150 -32.35 -12.15 2.48
C LEU A 150 -33.51 -13.13 2.22
N THR A 151 -33.74 -13.55 0.97
CA THR A 151 -34.84 -14.45 0.58
C THR A 151 -34.46 -15.91 0.51
N SER A 152 -33.14 -16.24 0.50
CA SER A 152 -32.66 -17.62 0.37
C SER A 152 -31.64 -17.97 1.43
N VAL A 153 -31.90 -18.99 2.22
CA VAL A 153 -31.03 -19.47 3.29
C VAL A 153 -29.62 -19.87 2.85
N ASN A 154 -29.47 -20.25 1.59
CA ASN A 154 -28.19 -20.73 1.06
C ASN A 154 -27.41 -19.65 0.29
N HIS A 155 -28.07 -18.58 -0.14
CA HIS A 155 -27.47 -17.63 -1.09
C HIS A 155 -26.19 -17.00 -0.53
N PHE A 156 -26.25 -16.44 0.66
CA PHE A 156 -25.09 -15.79 1.28
C PHE A 156 -23.93 -16.76 1.52
N ALA A 157 -24.24 -17.98 1.99
CA ALA A 157 -23.21 -18.93 2.35
C ALA A 157 -22.56 -19.65 1.16
N SER A 158 -23.28 -19.86 0.06
CA SER A 158 -22.82 -20.70 -1.05
C SER A 158 -22.84 -20.06 -2.43
N ALA A 159 -23.75 -19.10 -2.71
CA ALA A 159 -23.89 -18.56 -4.07
C ALA A 159 -22.96 -17.37 -4.35
N ILE A 160 -22.70 -16.51 -3.35
CA ILE A 160 -21.81 -15.38 -3.53
C ILE A 160 -20.34 -15.75 -3.26
N SER A 161 -19.43 -15.06 -3.95
CA SER A 161 -17.99 -15.26 -3.76
C SER A 161 -17.56 -14.94 -2.33
N TRP A 162 -16.47 -15.53 -1.88
CA TRP A 162 -15.95 -15.25 -0.53
C TRP A 162 -15.55 -13.76 -0.36
N GLN A 163 -15.10 -13.10 -1.43
CA GLN A 163 -14.77 -11.68 -1.42
C GLN A 163 -16.03 -10.82 -1.21
N ALA A 164 -17.09 -11.10 -1.96
CA ALA A 164 -18.36 -10.38 -1.81
C ALA A 164 -18.94 -10.59 -0.40
N ARG A 165 -18.92 -11.83 0.10
CA ARG A 165 -19.36 -12.17 1.45
C ARG A 165 -18.58 -11.39 2.51
N ARG A 166 -17.25 -11.35 2.38
CA ARG A 166 -16.37 -10.58 3.28
C ARG A 166 -16.75 -9.10 3.27
N ASN A 167 -16.93 -8.51 2.10
CA ASN A 167 -17.29 -7.08 1.97
C ASN A 167 -18.63 -6.77 2.65
N VAL A 168 -19.62 -7.63 2.49
CA VAL A 168 -20.93 -7.50 3.18
C VAL A 168 -20.75 -7.54 4.69
N LEU A 169 -20.01 -8.52 5.21
CA LEU A 169 -19.77 -8.66 6.65
C LEU A 169 -19.07 -7.45 7.26
N PHE A 170 -18.05 -6.94 6.57
CA PHE A 170 -17.31 -5.76 7.01
C PHE A 170 -18.19 -4.50 6.98
N LYS A 171 -19.04 -4.35 5.97
CA LYS A 171 -20.02 -3.25 5.90
C LYS A 171 -21.02 -3.31 7.05
N VAL A 172 -21.53 -4.50 7.36
CA VAL A 172 -22.51 -4.73 8.42
C VAL A 172 -21.90 -4.54 9.81
N ALA A 173 -20.67 -4.98 10.02
CA ALA A 173 -19.97 -4.84 11.29
C ALA A 173 -19.49 -3.40 11.58
N GLY A 174 -19.45 -2.52 10.58
CA GLY A 174 -18.92 -1.16 10.75
C GLY A 174 -17.45 -1.22 11.15
N VAL A 175 -16.58 -1.63 10.23
CA VAL A 175 -15.17 -1.93 10.53
C VAL A 175 -14.48 -0.72 11.18
N MET A 176 -13.97 -0.94 12.38
CA MET A 176 -13.09 0.00 13.07
C MET A 176 -11.78 0.17 12.27
N ASP A 177 -11.25 1.37 12.23
CA ASP A 177 -9.93 1.62 11.67
C ASP A 177 -8.81 1.10 12.60
N ASP A 178 -7.60 1.03 12.06
CA ASP A 178 -6.45 0.54 12.83
C ASP A 178 -6.21 1.32 14.12
N ALA A 179 -6.48 2.62 14.13
CA ALA A 179 -6.29 3.46 15.30
C ALA A 179 -7.28 3.10 16.41
N GLN A 180 -8.54 2.84 16.03
CA GLN A 180 -9.57 2.41 16.96
C GLN A 180 -9.28 1.02 17.53
N ILE A 181 -8.83 0.08 16.68
CA ILE A 181 -8.48 -1.29 17.12
C ILE A 181 -7.24 -1.26 18.03
N LEU A 182 -6.21 -0.47 17.71
CA LEU A 182 -5.03 -0.30 18.55
C LEU A 182 -5.39 0.22 19.95
N ALA A 183 -6.37 1.11 20.03
CA ALA A 183 -6.84 1.69 21.29
C ALA A 183 -7.60 0.68 22.19
N THR A 184 -8.02 -0.47 21.67
CA THR A 184 -8.74 -1.50 22.45
C THR A 184 -7.84 -2.31 23.38
N SER A 185 -6.51 -2.21 23.23
CA SER A 185 -5.57 -3.01 24.05
C SER A 185 -4.33 -2.21 24.42
N GLU A 186 -4.09 -2.07 25.74
CA GLU A 186 -2.94 -1.35 26.30
C GLU A 186 -1.58 -1.92 25.84
N GLN A 187 -1.51 -3.19 25.47
CA GLN A 187 -0.27 -3.83 25.01
C GLN A 187 0.33 -3.15 23.77
N PHE A 188 -0.48 -2.45 22.98
CA PHE A 188 -0.05 -1.75 21.76
C PHE A 188 0.28 -0.28 21.98
N THR A 189 0.14 0.24 23.21
CA THR A 189 0.50 1.64 23.52
C THR A 189 1.92 1.99 23.07
N PRO A 190 2.97 1.16 23.31
CA PRO A 190 4.31 1.46 22.83
C PRO A 190 4.42 1.54 21.30
N LEU A 191 3.61 0.77 20.60
CA LEU A 191 3.55 0.80 19.13
C LEU A 191 2.94 2.12 18.64
N VAL A 192 1.81 2.53 19.23
CA VAL A 192 1.12 3.78 18.89
C VAL A 192 2.00 4.99 19.15
N GLU A 193 2.64 5.05 20.31
CA GLU A 193 3.57 6.14 20.68
C GLU A 193 4.75 6.24 19.71
N SER A 194 5.35 5.11 19.36
CA SER A 194 6.51 5.05 18.46
C SER A 194 6.17 5.33 17.01
N MET A 195 4.97 4.96 16.56
CA MET A 195 4.47 5.18 15.20
C MET A 195 4.11 6.64 14.94
N GLY A 196 3.59 7.35 15.94
CA GLY A 196 3.17 8.74 15.84
C GLY A 196 2.07 8.93 14.78
N ARG A 197 2.38 9.69 13.72
CA ARG A 197 1.42 9.98 12.62
C ARG A 197 1.56 9.07 11.41
N LEU A 198 2.47 8.12 11.44
CA LEU A 198 2.68 7.20 10.32
C LEU A 198 1.60 6.13 10.28
N SER A 199 1.31 5.63 9.07
CA SER A 199 0.53 4.41 8.93
C SER A 199 1.35 3.20 9.43
N LEU A 200 0.67 2.12 9.85
CA LEU A 200 1.34 0.88 10.23
C LEU A 200 2.28 0.36 9.13
N GLU A 201 1.85 0.45 7.90
CA GLU A 201 2.63 -0.02 6.75
C GLU A 201 3.88 0.83 6.52
N ASP A 202 3.75 2.15 6.60
CA ASP A 202 4.89 3.07 6.45
C ASP A 202 5.85 2.96 7.61
N TYR A 203 5.31 2.78 8.83
CA TYR A 203 6.12 2.54 10.01
C TYR A 203 6.90 1.22 9.89
N LYS A 204 6.28 0.15 9.41
CA LYS A 204 6.94 -1.14 9.13
C LYS A 204 8.08 -0.97 8.11
N LYS A 205 7.83 -0.26 7.01
CA LYS A 205 8.86 0.05 6.00
C LYS A 205 10.04 0.79 6.61
N LYS A 206 9.77 1.80 7.43
CA LYS A 206 10.79 2.55 8.17
C LYS A 206 11.62 1.63 9.07
N LEU A 207 10.97 0.83 9.92
CA LEU A 207 11.65 -0.09 10.82
C LEU A 207 12.52 -1.13 10.08
N LEU A 208 12.05 -1.66 8.97
CA LEU A 208 12.83 -2.60 8.14
C LEU A 208 14.05 -1.94 7.50
N ALA A 209 13.92 -0.69 7.05
CA ALA A 209 15.05 0.07 6.53
C ALA A 209 16.10 0.35 7.61
N GLU A 210 15.66 0.77 8.81
CA GLU A 210 16.52 0.98 9.97
C GLU A 210 17.17 -0.33 10.45
N LYS A 211 16.43 -1.44 10.49
CA LYS A 211 16.96 -2.78 10.81
C LYS A 211 18.10 -3.15 9.87
N LYS A 212 17.91 -2.96 8.56
CA LYS A 212 18.95 -3.23 7.56
C LYS A 212 20.21 -2.41 7.81
N LYS A 213 20.07 -1.11 8.12
CA LYS A 213 21.18 -0.20 8.44
C LYS A 213 21.97 -0.69 9.66
N PHE A 214 21.29 -0.95 10.78
CA PHE A 214 21.95 -1.35 12.02
C PHE A 214 22.50 -2.78 11.96
N THR A 215 21.85 -3.68 11.22
CA THR A 215 22.38 -5.03 10.96
C THR A 215 23.67 -4.97 10.14
N GLY A 216 23.72 -4.10 9.12
CA GLY A 216 24.95 -3.82 8.37
C GLY A 216 26.08 -3.31 9.28
N ALA A 217 25.77 -2.30 10.11
CA ALA A 217 26.72 -1.76 11.07
C ALA A 217 27.22 -2.84 12.04
N LYS A 218 26.34 -3.67 12.60
CA LYS A 218 26.69 -4.78 13.51
C LYS A 218 27.63 -5.80 12.84
N THR A 219 27.48 -6.02 11.53
CA THR A 219 28.31 -6.97 10.77
C THR A 219 29.67 -6.37 10.42
N GLU A 220 29.73 -5.06 10.10
CA GLU A 220 30.97 -4.38 9.68
C GLU A 220 31.88 -3.99 10.86
N ILE A 221 31.30 -3.59 12.01
CA ILE A 221 32.06 -3.10 13.15
C ILE A 221 33.11 -4.10 13.66
N PRO A 222 32.85 -5.41 13.79
CA PRO A 222 33.86 -6.38 14.24
C PRO A 222 35.08 -6.43 13.32
N ALA A 223 34.87 -6.36 12.00
CA ALA A 223 35.96 -6.35 11.03
C ALA A 223 36.83 -5.10 11.19
N ARG A 224 36.19 -3.91 11.38
CA ARG A 224 36.88 -2.64 11.60
C ARG A 224 37.64 -2.62 12.94
N ILE A 225 37.06 -3.23 13.98
CA ILE A 225 37.76 -3.39 15.26
C ILE A 225 38.97 -4.30 15.07
N SER A 226 38.84 -5.41 14.34
CA SER A 226 39.93 -6.33 14.06
C SER A 226 41.06 -5.65 13.28
N GLU A 227 40.72 -4.81 12.29
CA GLU A 227 41.70 -4.01 11.54
C GLU A 227 42.47 -3.04 12.46
N CYS A 228 41.75 -2.27 13.28
CA CYS A 228 42.38 -1.40 14.27
C CYS A 228 43.22 -2.18 15.32
N SER A 229 42.74 -3.38 15.72
CA SER A 229 43.48 -4.23 16.67
C SER A 229 44.78 -4.76 16.07
N LYS A 230 44.79 -5.16 14.80
CA LYS A 230 46.02 -5.53 14.08
C LYS A 230 46.99 -4.36 14.03
N THR A 231 46.50 -3.16 13.73
CA THR A 231 47.33 -1.95 13.74
C THR A 231 47.94 -1.71 15.13
N ILE A 232 47.20 -1.99 16.21
CA ILE A 232 47.71 -1.90 17.59
C ILE A 232 48.77 -2.97 17.83
N GLU A 233 48.48 -4.25 17.46
CA GLU A 233 49.45 -5.37 17.64
C GLU A 233 50.75 -5.10 16.90
N ASP A 234 50.71 -4.53 15.71
CA ASP A 234 51.89 -4.18 14.91
C ASP A 234 52.72 -3.06 15.53
N ILE A 235 52.13 -2.23 16.38
CA ILE A 235 52.76 -1.00 16.95
C ILE A 235 53.00 -1.11 18.44
N GLU A 236 52.16 -1.85 19.19
CA GLU A 236 52.20 -1.89 20.68
C GLU A 236 53.48 -2.49 21.24
N GLY A 237 54.20 -3.32 20.46
CA GLY A 237 55.49 -3.85 20.81
C GLY A 237 56.67 -2.86 20.69
N LEU A 238 56.41 -1.63 20.18
CA LEU A 238 57.43 -0.62 20.01
C LEU A 238 57.68 0.17 21.31
N ASP A 239 58.92 0.29 21.67
CA ASP A 239 59.32 1.10 22.85
C ASP A 239 59.44 2.58 22.48
N PHE A 240 58.31 3.29 22.57
CA PHE A 240 58.24 4.74 22.29
C PHE A 240 59.06 5.57 23.30
N ALA A 241 59.05 5.18 24.58
CA ALA A 241 59.77 5.89 25.62
C ALA A 241 61.27 5.71 25.43
N GLY A 242 61.70 4.48 25.15
CA GLY A 242 63.10 4.19 24.80
C GLY A 242 63.53 4.89 23.51
N ALA A 243 62.69 4.92 22.49
CA ALA A 243 62.97 5.63 21.24
C ALA A 243 63.12 7.16 21.47
N LYS A 244 62.23 7.78 22.25
CA LYS A 244 62.36 9.22 22.65
C LYS A 244 63.63 9.47 23.40
N ALA A 245 63.94 8.64 24.40
CA ALA A 245 65.18 8.77 25.18
C ALA A 245 66.45 8.54 24.34
N GLN A 246 66.37 7.60 23.34
CA GLN A 246 67.48 7.40 22.40
C GLN A 246 67.66 8.58 21.45
N VAL A 247 66.60 9.18 20.91
CA VAL A 247 66.65 10.37 20.07
C VAL A 247 67.31 11.53 20.86
N GLU A 248 66.96 11.70 22.13
CA GLU A 248 67.53 12.72 23.01
C GLU A 248 69.01 12.48 23.22
N LYS A 249 69.40 11.23 23.55
CA LYS A 249 70.84 10.87 23.70
C LYS A 249 71.60 11.00 22.39
N LEU A 250 71.02 10.61 21.27
CA LEU A 250 71.68 10.70 19.98
C LEU A 250 71.80 12.14 19.51
N ASN A 251 70.87 13.03 19.88
CA ASN A 251 70.97 14.45 19.61
C ASN A 251 72.11 15.09 20.49
N ALA A 252 72.17 14.70 21.74
CA ALA A 252 73.27 15.12 22.59
C ALA A 252 74.66 14.65 22.07
N LYS A 253 74.70 13.38 21.58
CA LYS A 253 75.93 12.86 20.96
C LYS A 253 76.22 13.55 19.62
N LYS A 254 75.21 13.91 18.82
CA LYS A 254 75.35 14.69 17.58
C LYS A 254 75.93 16.10 17.92
N GLU A 255 75.48 16.73 19.03
CA GLU A 255 76.00 18.01 19.48
C GLU A 255 77.46 17.88 19.96
N GLU A 256 77.80 16.79 20.65
CA GLU A 256 79.18 16.52 21.09
C GLU A 256 80.13 16.33 19.89
N ILE A 257 79.68 15.50 18.88
CA ILE A 257 80.46 15.32 17.65
C ILE A 257 80.55 16.64 16.85
N SER A 258 79.52 17.45 16.88
CA SER A 258 79.54 18.80 16.26
C SER A 258 80.47 19.75 16.95
N ALA A 259 80.53 19.70 18.32
CA ALA A 259 81.46 20.50 19.12
C ALA A 259 82.93 20.06 18.88
N GLN A 260 83.17 18.72 18.83
CA GLN A 260 84.52 18.20 18.47
C GLN A 260 84.89 18.58 17.05
N PHE A 261 83.95 18.62 16.14
CA PHE A 261 84.15 19.06 14.77
C PHE A 261 84.50 20.54 14.70
N MET A 262 83.83 21.37 15.52
CA MET A 262 84.14 22.80 15.63
C MET A 262 85.50 23.07 16.28
N ALA A 263 85.87 22.27 17.26
CA ALA A 263 87.18 22.40 17.94
C ALA A 263 88.37 22.07 17.05
N LEU A 264 88.13 21.37 15.93
CA LEU A 264 89.14 21.01 14.94
C LEU A 264 89.35 22.10 13.86
N ASP A 265 88.61 23.21 13.91
CA ASP A 265 88.55 24.17 12.80
C ASP A 265 89.21 25.49 13.19
N SER A 266 89.99 26.10 12.26
CA SER A 266 90.47 27.47 12.33
C SER A 266 89.29 28.42 12.04
N GLY A 267 89.14 29.56 12.62
CA GLY A 267 88.03 30.52 12.64
C GLY A 267 87.14 30.67 11.33
N GLU A 268 87.54 30.14 10.21
CA GLU A 268 86.69 30.03 9.02
C GLU A 268 85.69 28.88 9.10
N ALA A 269 86.12 27.78 9.70
CA ALA A 269 85.19 26.62 9.90
C ALA A 269 84.14 26.96 10.93
N ASP A 270 84.46 27.70 11.95
CA ASP A 270 83.53 28.18 12.98
C ASP A 270 82.46 29.12 12.36
N LYS A 271 82.90 30.03 11.45
CA LYS A 271 81.99 30.91 10.71
C LYS A 271 81.04 30.09 9.84
N LYS A 272 81.60 29.09 9.13
CA LYS A 272 80.76 28.23 8.26
C LYS A 272 79.84 27.30 9.04
N ALA A 273 80.32 26.80 10.21
CA ALA A 273 79.46 26.01 11.11
C ALA A 273 78.35 26.87 11.71
N LEU A 274 78.62 28.14 12.06
CA LEU A 274 77.56 29.04 12.46
C LEU A 274 76.57 29.34 11.36
N GLU A 275 77.04 29.56 10.14
CA GLU A 275 76.17 29.76 8.97
C GLU A 275 75.30 28.55 8.64
N ILE A 276 75.80 27.33 8.83
CA ILE A 276 75.04 26.07 8.71
C ILE A 276 73.97 26.03 9.79
N ARG A 277 74.30 26.33 11.06
CA ARG A 277 73.38 26.32 12.17
C ARG A 277 72.22 27.32 12.02
N GLU A 278 72.55 28.52 11.54
CA GLU A 278 71.54 29.53 11.23
C GLU A 278 70.62 29.09 10.10
N THR A 279 71.17 28.46 9.09
CA THR A 279 70.40 27.94 7.96
C THR A 279 69.52 26.74 8.35
N GLU A 280 69.98 25.86 9.26
CA GLU A 280 69.19 24.79 9.87
C GLU A 280 68.04 25.32 10.75
N LEU A 281 68.28 26.41 11.49
CA LEU A 281 67.24 27.08 12.27
C LEU A 281 66.16 27.69 11.37
N VAL A 282 66.54 28.26 10.26
CA VAL A 282 65.61 28.80 9.25
C VAL A 282 64.81 27.66 8.63
N LEU A 283 65.42 26.53 8.34
CA LEU A 283 64.71 25.34 7.83
C LEU A 283 63.70 24.82 8.84
N LYS A 284 64.09 24.72 10.12
CA LYS A 284 63.25 24.26 11.21
C LYS A 284 62.07 25.22 11.47
N ALA A 285 62.33 26.53 11.40
CA ALA A 285 61.28 27.53 11.49
C ALA A 285 60.26 27.39 10.34
N LEU A 286 60.75 27.25 9.10
CA LEU A 286 59.94 27.04 7.92
C LEU A 286 59.10 25.73 8.02
N GLU A 287 59.66 24.66 8.59
CA GLU A 287 58.95 23.40 8.83
C GLU A 287 57.91 23.55 9.96
N GLY A 288 58.21 24.37 11.00
CA GLY A 288 57.28 24.69 12.07
C GLY A 288 56.10 25.53 11.60
N GLU A 289 56.38 26.55 10.79
CA GLU A 289 55.32 27.36 10.15
C GLU A 289 54.42 26.49 9.26
N ASN A 290 54.99 25.60 8.48
CA ASN A 290 54.23 24.70 7.66
C ASN A 290 53.40 23.69 8.46
N LYS A 291 53.91 23.24 9.63
CA LYS A 291 53.14 22.38 10.53
C LYS A 291 51.97 23.14 11.14
N ALA A 292 52.22 24.33 11.70
CA ALA A 292 51.18 25.17 12.28
C ALA A 292 50.08 25.51 11.24
N TYR A 293 50.49 25.73 10.00
CA TYR A 293 49.61 26.01 8.91
C TYR A 293 48.76 24.77 8.47
N ARG A 294 49.37 23.60 8.47
CA ARG A 294 48.64 22.34 8.23
C ARG A 294 47.64 22.05 9.33
N ASP A 295 48.02 22.26 10.60
CA ASP A 295 47.13 22.05 11.74
C ASP A 295 45.92 23.01 11.68
N TRP A 296 46.12 24.26 11.26
CA TRP A 296 45.05 25.22 11.00
C TRP A 296 44.17 24.83 9.79
N GLN A 297 44.74 24.35 8.71
CA GLN A 297 44.07 23.87 7.54
C GLN A 297 43.19 22.63 7.84
N MET A 298 43.72 21.70 8.63
CA MET A 298 42.94 20.50 9.04
C MET A 298 41.70 20.88 9.87
N ALA A 299 41.79 21.92 10.68
CA ALA A 299 40.65 22.46 11.41
C ALA A 299 39.61 23.10 10.47
N GLY A 300 40.04 23.72 9.37
CA GLY A 300 39.14 24.30 8.36
C GLY A 300 38.60 23.30 7.36
N THR A 301 39.37 22.25 7.00
CA THR A 301 38.94 21.23 6.03
C THR A 301 37.84 20.30 6.54
N VAL A 302 37.73 20.14 7.86
CA VAL A 302 36.63 19.37 8.47
C VAL A 302 35.28 19.99 8.07
N ASP A 303 35.24 21.31 8.02
CA ASP A 303 34.01 22.05 7.71
C ASP A 303 33.63 21.93 6.21
N VAL A 304 34.59 22.14 5.30
CA VAL A 304 34.35 22.06 3.85
C VAL A 304 33.92 20.66 3.41
N HIS A 305 34.49 19.60 3.97
CA HIS A 305 34.12 18.23 3.65
C HIS A 305 32.71 17.91 4.13
N SER A 306 32.38 18.31 5.36
CA SER A 306 31.03 18.17 5.93
C SER A 306 29.99 18.94 5.10
N LEU A 307 30.33 20.18 4.72
CA LEU A 307 29.47 21.02 3.88
C LEU A 307 29.25 20.39 2.50
N ASN A 308 30.29 19.84 1.88
CA ASN A 308 30.17 19.14 0.58
C ASN A 308 29.32 17.86 0.67
N ILE A 309 29.40 17.11 1.77
CA ILE A 309 28.51 15.97 2.02
C ILE A 309 27.06 16.45 2.14
N ARG A 310 26.82 17.52 2.91
CA ARG A 310 25.49 18.12 3.05
C ARG A 310 24.96 18.63 1.70
N LEU A 311 25.81 19.27 0.90
CA LEU A 311 25.47 19.74 -0.44
C LEU A 311 25.10 18.58 -1.37
N THR A 312 25.85 17.48 -1.31
CA THR A 312 25.58 16.29 -2.12
C THR A 312 24.25 15.65 -1.71
N ALA A 313 23.99 15.54 -0.41
CA ALA A 313 22.74 15.04 0.12
C ALA A 313 21.55 15.94 -0.29
N LEU A 314 21.74 17.26 -0.18
CA LEU A 314 20.72 18.24 -0.57
C LEU A 314 20.46 18.21 -2.08
N ASN A 315 21.49 18.11 -2.91
CA ASN A 315 21.33 17.95 -4.37
C ASN A 315 20.56 16.67 -4.72
N SER A 316 20.82 15.56 -4.02
CA SER A 316 20.06 14.32 -4.20
C SER A 316 18.58 14.50 -3.84
N ARG A 317 18.30 15.21 -2.74
CA ARG A 317 16.92 15.53 -2.33
C ARG A 317 16.24 16.45 -3.34
N ILE A 318 16.93 17.48 -3.83
CA ILE A 318 16.42 18.37 -4.88
C ILE A 318 16.08 17.55 -6.14
N THR A 319 16.98 16.69 -6.60
CA THR A 319 16.75 15.86 -7.80
C THR A 319 15.53 14.93 -7.62
N MET A 320 15.38 14.34 -6.44
CA MET A 320 14.20 13.52 -6.14
C MET A 320 12.91 14.36 -6.14
N ARG A 321 12.97 15.55 -5.55
CA ARG A 321 11.81 16.46 -5.50
C ARG A 321 11.47 17.03 -6.88
N GLU A 322 12.48 17.34 -7.70
CA GLU A 322 12.27 17.76 -9.09
C GLU A 322 11.59 16.67 -9.92
N ARG A 323 11.94 15.41 -9.71
CA ARG A 323 11.22 14.29 -10.35
C ARG A 323 9.78 14.22 -9.90
N SER A 324 9.54 14.36 -8.57
CA SER A 324 8.17 14.37 -8.03
C SER A 324 7.35 15.53 -8.59
N PHE A 325 7.96 16.71 -8.66
CA PHE A 325 7.38 17.91 -9.25
C PHE A 325 7.03 17.71 -10.73
N THR A 326 7.97 17.17 -11.50
CA THR A 326 7.75 16.88 -12.93
C THR A 326 6.64 15.85 -13.14
N ASN A 327 6.63 14.80 -12.31
CA ASN A 327 5.57 13.79 -12.37
C ASN A 327 4.20 14.37 -12.04
N GLU A 328 4.13 15.28 -11.07
CA GLU A 328 2.86 15.93 -10.72
C GLU A 328 2.37 16.87 -11.82
N VAL A 329 3.30 17.59 -12.48
CA VAL A 329 2.98 18.38 -13.68
C VAL A 329 2.38 17.48 -14.76
N GLN A 330 3.06 16.38 -15.08
CA GLN A 330 2.57 15.43 -16.08
C GLN A 330 1.21 14.85 -15.71
N TYR A 331 1.05 14.52 -14.44
CA TYR A 331 -0.23 13.99 -13.93
C TYR A 331 -1.37 15.02 -14.07
N MET A 332 -1.09 16.28 -13.77
CA MET A 332 -2.08 17.38 -13.97
C MET A 332 -2.43 17.56 -15.44
N GLU A 333 -1.44 17.54 -16.32
CA GLU A 333 -1.66 17.62 -17.77
C GLU A 333 -2.53 16.47 -18.29
N ASP A 334 -2.32 15.26 -17.77
CA ASP A 334 -3.11 14.10 -18.16
C ASP A 334 -4.53 14.19 -17.61
N LEU A 335 -4.71 14.73 -16.42
CA LEU A 335 -6.04 15.04 -15.88
C LEU A 335 -6.75 16.13 -16.69
N ASP A 336 -6.03 17.18 -17.10
CA ASP A 336 -6.57 18.26 -17.95
C ASP A 336 -7.02 17.73 -19.31
N LYS A 337 -6.26 16.80 -19.91
CA LYS A 337 -6.68 16.08 -21.13
C LYS A 337 -7.95 15.27 -20.91
N GLN A 338 -8.03 14.55 -19.78
CA GLN A 338 -9.22 13.75 -19.46
C GLN A 338 -10.45 14.65 -19.19
N ILE A 339 -10.26 15.77 -18.50
CA ILE A 339 -11.31 16.76 -18.27
C ILE A 339 -11.78 17.34 -19.61
N THR A 340 -10.83 17.67 -20.49
CA THR A 340 -11.12 18.19 -21.83
C THR A 340 -11.88 17.14 -22.65
N GLY A 341 -11.41 15.88 -22.63
CA GLY A 341 -12.09 14.78 -23.29
C GLY A 341 -13.51 14.55 -22.75
N SER A 342 -13.71 14.66 -21.43
CA SER A 342 -15.05 14.60 -20.84
C SER A 342 -15.94 15.75 -21.30
N ARG A 343 -15.38 16.94 -21.48
CA ARG A 343 -16.10 18.09 -22.01
C ARG A 343 -16.51 17.89 -23.47
N GLU A 344 -15.60 17.36 -24.28
CA GLU A 344 -15.88 17.03 -25.68
C GLU A 344 -16.95 15.94 -25.81
N GLN A 345 -16.85 14.89 -24.98
CA GLN A 345 -17.87 13.86 -24.89
C GLN A 345 -19.24 14.43 -24.49
N TRP A 346 -19.23 15.31 -23.48
CA TRP A 346 -20.44 15.97 -23.05
C TRP A 346 -21.05 16.82 -24.17
N MET A 347 -20.22 17.60 -24.89
CA MET A 347 -20.67 18.40 -26.03
C MET A 347 -21.21 17.53 -27.15
N SER A 348 -20.54 16.40 -27.44
CA SER A 348 -20.98 15.44 -28.45
C SER A 348 -22.34 14.85 -28.11
N VAL A 349 -22.49 14.36 -26.87
CA VAL A 349 -23.76 13.79 -26.41
C VAL A 349 -24.85 14.88 -26.33
N ASN A 350 -24.48 16.10 -25.93
CA ASN A 350 -25.43 17.20 -25.85
C ASN A 350 -25.93 17.64 -27.25
N ALA A 351 -25.09 17.52 -28.27
CA ALA A 351 -25.46 17.83 -29.65
C ALA A 351 -26.31 16.73 -30.33
N GLU A 352 -26.38 15.53 -29.72
CA GLU A 352 -27.25 14.48 -30.25
C GLU A 352 -28.71 14.96 -30.24
N SER A 353 -29.36 14.82 -31.35
CA SER A 353 -30.78 15.16 -31.51
C SER A 353 -31.56 13.97 -31.98
N PHE A 354 -32.76 13.86 -31.51
CA PHE A 354 -33.64 12.81 -31.96
C PHE A 354 -34.01 13.04 -33.43
N SER A 355 -33.57 12.15 -34.29
CA SER A 355 -33.78 12.23 -35.75
C SER A 355 -34.71 11.16 -36.28
N GLY A 356 -35.47 10.49 -35.40
CA GLY A 356 -36.31 9.38 -35.77
C GLY A 356 -37.77 9.79 -35.98
N GLY A 357 -38.20 9.82 -37.21
CA GLY A 357 -39.62 9.95 -37.55
C GLY A 357 -40.24 8.67 -38.10
N ASN A 358 -39.42 7.73 -38.48
CA ASN A 358 -39.84 6.52 -39.17
C ASN A 358 -39.49 5.24 -38.41
N CYS A 359 -40.31 4.25 -38.45
CA CYS A 359 -40.02 2.94 -37.88
C CYS A 359 -38.75 2.33 -38.55
N PRO A 360 -37.75 1.95 -37.81
CA PRO A 360 -36.51 1.39 -38.38
C PRO A 360 -36.70 0.03 -39.05
N THR A 361 -37.82 -0.64 -38.83
CA THR A 361 -38.10 -1.97 -39.37
C THR A 361 -38.96 -1.93 -40.65
N CYS A 362 -39.89 -0.98 -40.80
CA CYS A 362 -40.80 -0.95 -41.93
C CYS A 362 -40.83 0.39 -42.69
N GLY A 363 -40.12 1.42 -42.25
CA GLY A 363 -39.99 2.70 -42.95
C GLY A 363 -41.21 3.63 -42.88
N GLN A 364 -42.30 3.24 -42.22
CA GLN A 364 -43.49 4.09 -42.07
C GLN A 364 -43.34 5.09 -40.96
N ASN A 365 -43.98 6.26 -41.10
CA ASN A 365 -44.03 7.25 -40.04
C ASN A 365 -44.67 6.70 -38.77
N LEU A 366 -44.03 6.84 -37.66
CA LEU A 366 -44.56 6.47 -36.36
C LEU A 366 -45.76 7.37 -35.98
N PRO A 367 -46.79 6.82 -35.34
CA PRO A 367 -47.86 7.62 -34.77
C PRO A 367 -47.31 8.70 -33.81
N ALA A 368 -48.02 9.80 -33.70
CA ALA A 368 -47.52 10.96 -32.95
C ALA A 368 -47.25 10.66 -31.47
N ASP A 369 -48.04 9.78 -30.87
CA ASP A 369 -47.91 9.30 -29.49
C ASP A 369 -46.65 8.43 -29.28
N GLN A 370 -46.33 7.59 -30.27
CA GLN A 370 -45.11 6.76 -30.21
C GLN A 370 -43.84 7.57 -30.53
N LEU A 371 -43.98 8.59 -31.38
CA LEU A 371 -42.89 9.49 -31.73
C LEU A 371 -42.48 10.35 -30.49
N GLN A 372 -43.49 10.79 -29.75
CA GLN A 372 -43.28 11.57 -28.55
C GLN A 372 -42.64 10.72 -27.44
N ALA A 373 -43.13 9.50 -27.23
CA ALA A 373 -42.55 8.57 -26.25
C ALA A 373 -41.10 8.18 -26.60
N ALA A 374 -40.79 8.00 -27.87
CA ALA A 374 -39.43 7.70 -28.32
C ALA A 374 -38.49 8.91 -28.15
N ALA A 375 -39.00 10.12 -28.41
CA ALA A 375 -38.25 11.36 -28.17
C ALA A 375 -37.99 11.59 -26.69
N GLU A 376 -38.99 11.39 -25.83
CA GLU A 376 -38.84 11.50 -24.37
C GLU A 376 -37.86 10.46 -23.82
N ALA A 377 -37.92 9.21 -24.30
CA ALA A 377 -36.96 8.16 -23.92
C ALA A 377 -35.53 8.49 -24.37
N PHE A 378 -35.39 9.07 -25.56
CA PHE A 378 -34.10 9.55 -26.05
C PHE A 378 -33.56 10.65 -25.18
N GLU A 379 -34.37 11.67 -24.85
CA GLU A 379 -33.96 12.78 -24.01
C GLU A 379 -33.62 12.33 -22.57
N ALA A 380 -34.38 11.38 -22.03
CA ALA A 380 -34.08 10.82 -20.72
C ALA A 380 -32.72 10.09 -20.70
N LYS A 381 -32.46 9.27 -21.74
CA LYS A 381 -31.20 8.54 -21.88
C LYS A 381 -30.02 9.49 -22.16
N LYS A 382 -30.26 10.51 -22.97
CA LYS A 382 -29.28 11.56 -23.24
C LYS A 382 -28.93 12.30 -21.94
N LYS A 383 -29.95 12.69 -21.15
CA LYS A 383 -29.75 13.34 -19.86
C LYS A 383 -28.94 12.46 -18.90
N GLN A 384 -29.29 11.19 -18.78
CA GLN A 384 -28.52 10.26 -17.93
C GLN A 384 -27.04 10.20 -18.34
N ARG A 385 -26.76 10.06 -19.64
CA ARG A 385 -25.38 10.06 -20.16
C ARG A 385 -24.65 11.37 -19.85
N LEU A 386 -25.35 12.51 -19.97
CA LEU A 386 -24.79 13.83 -19.65
C LEU A 386 -24.46 13.94 -18.16
N ASP A 387 -25.35 13.45 -17.30
CA ASP A 387 -25.15 13.48 -15.83
C ASP A 387 -23.99 12.55 -15.41
N GLU A 388 -23.87 11.37 -16.04
CA GLU A 388 -22.73 10.46 -15.81
C GLU A 388 -21.40 11.10 -16.22
N ILE A 389 -21.35 11.74 -17.40
CA ILE A 389 -20.16 12.45 -17.88
C ILE A 389 -19.83 13.62 -16.95
N LEU A 390 -20.84 14.37 -16.52
CA LEU A 390 -20.67 15.52 -15.62
C LEU A 390 -20.14 15.06 -14.25
N SER A 391 -20.72 13.98 -13.71
CA SER A 391 -20.25 13.39 -12.45
C SER A 391 -18.78 12.93 -12.54
N SER A 392 -18.43 12.26 -13.63
CA SER A 392 -17.05 11.84 -13.90
C SER A 392 -16.11 13.05 -14.02
N ALA A 393 -16.51 14.06 -14.79
CA ALA A 393 -15.74 15.28 -14.96
C ALA A 393 -15.54 16.05 -13.64
N ASN A 394 -16.54 16.06 -12.77
CA ASN A 394 -16.41 16.69 -11.45
C ASN A 394 -15.42 15.95 -10.56
N LYS A 395 -15.43 14.61 -10.56
CA LYS A 395 -14.42 13.82 -9.84
C LYS A 395 -13.01 14.08 -10.37
N LEU A 396 -12.85 14.20 -11.69
CA LEU A 396 -11.57 14.55 -12.30
C LEU A 396 -11.10 15.94 -11.87
N LYS A 397 -12.02 16.92 -11.80
CA LYS A 397 -11.71 18.27 -11.31
C LYS A 397 -11.28 18.29 -9.85
N GLU A 398 -11.95 17.51 -9.00
CA GLU A 398 -11.54 17.36 -7.59
C GLU A 398 -10.15 16.74 -7.49
N THR A 399 -9.89 15.68 -8.26
CA THR A 399 -8.57 15.04 -8.31
C THR A 399 -7.52 16.02 -8.85
N ARG A 400 -7.88 16.84 -9.85
CA ARG A 400 -7.02 17.88 -10.41
C ARG A 400 -6.66 18.96 -9.37
N ALA A 401 -7.65 19.39 -8.57
CA ALA A 401 -7.43 20.36 -7.49
C ALA A 401 -6.53 19.79 -6.38
N GLN A 402 -6.67 18.50 -6.05
CA GLN A 402 -5.77 17.82 -5.11
C GLN A 402 -4.34 17.73 -5.66
N ALA A 403 -4.19 17.44 -6.95
CA ALA A 403 -2.88 17.44 -7.61
C ALA A 403 -2.25 18.85 -7.60
N GLU A 404 -3.02 19.89 -7.81
CA GLU A 404 -2.57 21.28 -7.75
C GLU A 404 -2.06 21.69 -6.37
N ASN A 405 -2.74 21.25 -5.32
CA ASN A 405 -2.26 21.47 -3.95
C ASN A 405 -0.92 20.76 -3.69
N ARG A 406 -0.75 19.52 -4.19
CA ARG A 406 0.53 18.81 -4.10
C ARG A 406 1.63 19.48 -4.93
N PHE A 407 1.29 19.95 -6.12
CA PHE A 407 2.19 20.71 -6.98
C PHE A 407 2.71 21.97 -6.27
N GLU A 408 1.82 22.76 -5.66
CA GLU A 408 2.21 23.96 -4.92
C GLU A 408 3.12 23.61 -3.73
N MET A 409 2.77 22.58 -2.99
CA MET A 409 3.61 22.09 -1.88
C MET A 409 5.00 21.67 -2.38
N PHE A 410 5.07 20.92 -3.47
CA PHE A 410 6.36 20.49 -4.04
C PHE A 410 7.16 21.68 -4.58
N ARG A 411 6.48 22.70 -5.10
CA ARG A 411 7.11 23.94 -5.57
C ARG A 411 7.76 24.70 -4.42
N GLU A 412 7.01 24.92 -3.34
CA GLU A 412 7.52 25.62 -2.15
C GLU A 412 8.70 24.87 -1.52
N GLU A 413 8.58 23.55 -1.38
CA GLU A 413 9.67 22.72 -0.86
C GLU A 413 10.90 22.77 -1.76
N LEU A 414 10.72 22.76 -3.08
CA LEU A 414 11.80 22.83 -4.04
C LEU A 414 12.49 24.19 -4.02
N GLU A 415 11.74 25.28 -3.93
CA GLU A 415 12.29 26.63 -3.78
C GLU A 415 13.08 26.77 -2.47
N GLY A 416 12.52 26.26 -1.37
CA GLY A 416 13.21 26.23 -0.07
C GLY A 416 14.55 25.46 -0.14
N MET A 417 14.53 24.27 -0.73
CA MET A 417 15.74 23.46 -0.89
C MET A 417 16.77 24.11 -1.84
N LYS A 418 16.33 24.81 -2.89
CA LYS A 418 17.23 25.54 -3.78
C LYS A 418 17.87 26.72 -3.09
N ALA A 419 17.12 27.47 -2.27
CA ALA A 419 17.64 28.54 -1.45
C ALA A 419 18.65 28.01 -0.41
N GLU A 420 18.34 26.87 0.24
CA GLU A 420 19.27 26.20 1.15
C GLU A 420 20.56 25.77 0.43
N ARG A 421 20.45 25.28 -0.80
CA ARG A 421 21.61 24.93 -1.62
C ARG A 421 22.47 26.13 -1.94
N GLU A 422 21.88 27.25 -2.34
CA GLU A 422 22.62 28.48 -2.64
C GLU A 422 23.33 29.02 -1.39
N ALA A 423 22.66 29.00 -0.24
CA ALA A 423 23.27 29.37 1.02
C ALA A 423 24.45 28.45 1.37
N LEU A 424 24.28 27.14 1.20
CA LEU A 424 25.31 26.16 1.46
C LEU A 424 26.48 26.26 0.48
N GLN A 425 26.21 26.58 -0.79
CA GLN A 425 27.24 26.85 -1.80
C GLN A 425 28.04 28.13 -1.49
N ALA A 426 27.35 29.16 -1.00
CA ALA A 426 28.01 30.38 -0.55
C ALA A 426 28.91 30.12 0.67
N GLU A 427 28.43 29.29 1.61
CA GLU A 427 29.20 28.87 2.79
C GLU A 427 30.46 28.05 2.39
N ILE A 428 30.32 27.14 1.42
CA ILE A 428 31.44 26.38 0.84
C ILE A 428 32.43 27.33 0.15
N ALA A 429 31.93 28.25 -0.70
CA ALA A 429 32.76 29.18 -1.43
C ALA A 429 33.53 30.16 -0.52
N ASP A 430 32.97 30.50 0.64
CA ASP A 430 33.65 31.30 1.66
C ASP A 430 34.68 30.48 2.42
N ALA A 431 34.36 29.23 2.73
CA ALA A 431 35.30 28.28 3.33
C ALA A 431 36.45 27.92 2.39
N GLU A 432 36.20 27.79 1.09
CA GLU A 432 37.22 27.52 0.05
C GLU A 432 38.17 28.71 -0.20
N LYS A 433 37.71 29.95 0.01
CA LYS A 433 38.60 31.13 -0.07
C LYS A 433 39.72 31.11 0.95
N ASN A 434 39.53 30.36 2.00
CA ASN A 434 40.51 30.18 3.09
C ASN A 434 41.39 28.93 2.88
N THR A 435 41.26 28.22 1.76
CA THR A 435 42.11 27.08 1.42
C THR A 435 43.36 27.53 0.68
N VAL A 436 44.48 26.96 1.10
CA VAL A 436 45.81 27.18 0.48
C VAL A 436 45.77 26.87 -0.99
N THR A 437 46.25 27.81 -1.78
CA THR A 437 46.41 27.58 -3.20
C THR A 437 47.63 26.68 -3.49
N ALA A 438 47.65 26.03 -4.63
CA ALA A 438 48.79 25.24 -5.09
C ALA A 438 50.10 26.07 -5.17
N GLU A 439 49.95 27.39 -5.26
CA GLU A 439 51.07 28.36 -5.25
C GLU A 439 51.76 28.43 -3.91
N ASP A 440 51.02 28.40 -2.78
CA ASP A 440 51.63 28.46 -1.44
C ASP A 440 52.44 27.20 -1.12
N MET A 441 51.99 26.04 -1.57
CA MET A 441 52.75 24.78 -1.45
C MET A 441 53.97 24.75 -2.36
N ALA A 442 53.88 25.32 -3.55
CA ALA A 442 55.01 25.42 -4.48
C ALA A 442 56.06 26.38 -3.91
N ASP A 443 55.67 27.51 -3.32
CA ASP A 443 56.57 28.46 -2.68
C ASP A 443 57.28 27.84 -1.43
N TYR A 444 56.52 27.09 -0.61
CA TYR A 444 57.12 26.32 0.49
C TYR A 444 58.14 25.29 0.00
N CYS A 445 57.81 24.49 -0.99
CA CYS A 445 58.72 23.49 -1.54
C CYS A 445 59.98 24.19 -2.14
N LYS A 446 59.79 25.28 -2.83
CA LYS A 446 60.88 26.07 -3.44
C LYS A 446 61.80 26.63 -2.39
N ARG A 447 61.27 27.29 -1.35
CA ARG A 447 62.06 27.79 -0.23
C ARG A 447 62.78 26.68 0.50
N LYS A 448 62.15 25.54 0.72
CA LYS A 448 62.75 24.36 1.33
C LYS A 448 63.92 23.83 0.47
N GLU A 449 63.73 23.70 -0.83
CA GLU A 449 64.78 23.30 -1.78
C GLU A 449 65.95 24.29 -1.80
N GLU A 450 65.66 25.60 -1.83
CA GLU A 450 66.68 26.64 -1.82
C GLU A 450 67.53 26.61 -0.53
N ILE A 451 66.89 26.40 0.63
CA ILE A 451 67.59 26.30 1.94
C ILE A 451 68.40 25.00 1.99
N GLN A 452 67.84 23.90 1.51
CA GLN A 452 68.54 22.61 1.41
C GLN A 452 69.74 22.68 0.46
N PHE A 453 69.58 23.35 -0.66
CA PHE A 453 70.67 23.57 -1.58
C PHE A 453 71.77 24.45 -0.95
N ARG A 454 71.38 25.51 -0.28
CA ARG A 454 72.34 26.37 0.46
C ARG A 454 73.10 25.60 1.53
N LEU A 455 72.38 24.73 2.30
CA LEU A 455 73.02 23.85 3.28
C LEU A 455 74.01 22.89 2.63
N SER A 456 73.69 22.34 1.46
CA SER A 456 74.61 21.46 0.72
C SER A 456 75.88 22.18 0.27
N VAL A 457 75.73 23.39 -0.25
CA VAL A 457 76.85 24.23 -0.68
C VAL A 457 77.76 24.63 0.50
N LEU A 458 77.18 25.02 1.64
CA LEU A 458 77.90 25.35 2.84
C LEU A 458 78.68 24.15 3.41
N ASN A 459 78.06 22.96 3.37
CA ASN A 459 78.73 21.72 3.78
C ASN A 459 79.88 21.33 2.86
N GLN A 460 79.72 21.57 1.53
CA GLN A 460 80.81 21.35 0.59
C GLN A 460 81.97 22.34 0.83
N GLN A 461 81.67 23.62 0.99
CA GLN A 461 82.72 24.64 1.32
C GLN A 461 83.43 24.34 2.63
N LEU A 462 82.69 23.83 3.63
CA LEU A 462 83.25 23.37 4.89
C LEU A 462 84.20 22.18 4.68
N SER A 463 83.87 21.29 3.77
CA SER A 463 84.70 20.15 3.35
C SER A 463 86.01 20.57 2.67
N GLU A 464 85.93 21.60 1.84
CA GLU A 464 87.10 22.14 1.14
C GLU A 464 88.06 22.85 2.05
N ILE A 465 87.60 23.53 3.15
CA ILE A 465 88.42 24.21 4.15
C ILE A 465 89.21 23.21 4.99
N HIS A 466 88.76 21.99 5.11
CA HIS A 466 89.33 20.98 5.99
C HIS A 466 90.18 19.91 5.31
N SER A 467 90.68 20.15 4.12
CA SER A 467 91.49 19.14 3.36
C SER A 467 92.72 18.65 4.10
N ASN A 468 93.23 19.39 5.09
CA ASN A 468 94.43 19.02 5.91
C ASN A 468 94.14 18.22 7.20
N VAL A 469 92.88 17.98 7.52
CA VAL A 469 92.44 17.25 8.74
C VAL A 469 91.50 16.10 8.36
N GLU A 470 91.61 15.61 7.13
CA GLU A 470 90.61 14.68 6.48
C GLU A 470 90.42 13.37 7.28
N GLY A 471 91.40 12.76 7.87
CA GLY A 471 91.23 11.47 8.52
C GLY A 471 90.41 11.49 9.80
N LEU A 472 90.48 12.57 10.58
CA LEU A 472 89.70 12.75 11.81
C LEU A 472 88.27 13.23 11.49
N LYS A 473 88.16 14.14 10.57
CA LYS A 473 86.84 14.64 10.11
C LYS A 473 86.03 13.58 9.33
N ALA A 474 86.67 12.69 8.58
CA ALA A 474 86.04 11.59 7.93
C ALA A 474 85.40 10.59 8.92
N LYS A 475 86.15 10.31 10.06
CA LYS A 475 85.58 9.51 11.16
C LYS A 475 84.35 10.15 11.83
N LEU A 476 84.52 11.45 12.15
CA LEU A 476 83.43 12.24 12.77
C LEU A 476 82.20 12.34 11.85
N ARG A 477 82.37 12.44 10.50
CA ARG A 477 81.30 12.40 9.51
C ARG A 477 80.62 11.04 9.46
N GLN A 478 81.39 9.96 9.49
CA GLN A 478 80.84 8.62 9.49
C GLN A 478 80.05 8.38 10.78
N GLU A 479 80.57 8.83 11.95
CA GLU A 479 79.84 8.73 13.20
C GLU A 479 78.54 9.60 13.18
N MET A 480 78.62 10.82 12.67
CA MET A 480 77.49 11.73 12.56
C MET A 480 76.41 11.17 11.58
N GLY A 481 76.82 10.53 10.46
CA GLY A 481 75.94 9.83 9.55
C GLY A 481 75.24 8.65 10.24
N ALA A 482 75.98 7.85 10.99
CA ALA A 482 75.44 6.73 11.75
C ALA A 482 74.45 7.20 12.85
N VAL A 483 74.79 8.29 13.57
CA VAL A 483 73.90 8.89 14.58
C VAL A 483 72.63 9.45 13.93
N THR A 484 72.75 10.11 12.79
CA THR A 484 71.59 10.68 12.08
C THR A 484 70.68 9.59 11.53
N ALA A 485 71.24 8.49 11.05
CA ALA A 485 70.43 7.34 10.60
C ALA A 485 69.65 6.71 11.78
N GLN A 486 70.32 6.57 12.94
CA GLN A 486 69.69 6.08 14.17
C GLN A 486 68.57 7.01 14.67
N ILE A 487 68.80 8.36 14.62
CA ILE A 487 67.77 9.35 14.94
C ILE A 487 66.55 9.17 14.03
N SER A 488 66.78 9.00 12.73
CA SER A 488 65.71 8.78 11.75
C SER A 488 64.92 7.53 12.06
N GLU A 489 65.62 6.43 12.40
CA GLU A 489 64.99 5.16 12.76
C GLU A 489 64.11 5.28 13.99
N HIS A 490 64.64 5.86 15.05
CA HIS A 490 63.87 6.10 16.29
C HIS A 490 62.72 7.10 16.11
N THR A 491 62.92 8.13 15.27
CA THR A 491 61.86 9.10 14.94
C THR A 491 60.73 8.45 14.17
N ALA A 492 61.05 7.51 13.29
CA ALA A 492 60.03 6.69 12.59
C ALA A 492 59.20 5.84 13.56
N ILE A 493 59.82 5.33 14.64
CA ILE A 493 59.09 4.63 15.69
C ILE A 493 58.16 5.61 16.42
N ILE A 494 58.68 6.77 16.85
CA ILE A 494 57.93 7.80 17.61
C ILE A 494 56.71 8.29 16.79
N SER A 495 56.83 8.42 15.48
CA SER A 495 55.74 8.84 14.63
C SER A 495 54.52 7.89 14.63
N LYS A 496 54.73 6.65 15.05
CA LYS A 496 53.65 5.64 15.14
C LYS A 496 52.85 5.74 16.45
N GLU A 497 53.31 6.49 17.44
CA GLU A 497 52.63 6.63 18.73
C GLU A 497 51.23 7.26 18.58
N SER A 498 51.11 8.29 17.75
CA SER A 498 49.82 8.93 17.47
C SER A 498 48.82 8.00 16.77
N LEU A 499 49.33 7.06 15.94
CA LEU A 499 48.50 6.07 15.29
C LEU A 499 47.99 5.02 16.28
N LEU A 500 48.79 4.66 17.27
CA LEU A 500 48.39 3.79 18.37
C LEU A 500 47.23 4.38 19.18
N ASP A 501 47.39 5.66 19.59
CA ASP A 501 46.36 6.35 20.35
C ASP A 501 45.07 6.54 19.53
N TYR A 502 45.20 6.91 18.27
CA TYR A 502 44.05 6.97 17.35
C TYR A 502 43.34 5.63 17.23
N SER A 503 44.11 4.53 17.06
CA SER A 503 43.53 3.19 16.90
C SER A 503 42.81 2.75 18.19
N ARG A 504 43.35 3.06 19.36
CA ARG A 504 42.71 2.78 20.67
C ARG A 504 41.40 3.57 20.82
N GLN A 505 41.45 4.87 20.55
CA GLN A 505 40.23 5.71 20.57
C GLN A 505 39.20 5.22 19.59
N ARG A 506 39.62 4.83 18.37
CA ARG A 506 38.71 4.31 17.33
C ARG A 506 38.04 3.01 17.75
N ILE A 507 38.78 2.09 18.39
CA ILE A 507 38.18 0.85 18.93
C ILE A 507 37.14 1.18 20.01
N SER A 508 37.45 2.14 20.89
CA SER A 508 36.50 2.55 21.93
C SER A 508 35.21 3.11 21.31
N GLN A 509 35.34 3.97 20.30
CA GLN A 509 34.20 4.52 19.57
C GLN A 509 33.40 3.41 18.86
N LEU A 510 34.09 2.51 18.16
CA LEU A 510 33.43 1.39 17.45
C LEU A 510 32.68 0.45 18.39
N ARG A 511 33.21 0.21 19.59
CA ARG A 511 32.53 -0.57 20.64
C ARG A 511 31.26 0.12 21.12
N GLU A 512 31.30 1.43 21.29
CA GLU A 512 30.11 2.21 21.66
C GLU A 512 29.09 2.22 20.53
N ASP A 513 29.54 2.39 19.29
CA ASP A 513 28.68 2.31 18.10
C ASP A 513 28.00 0.92 17.97
N ALA A 514 28.76 -0.17 18.25
CA ALA A 514 28.22 -1.52 18.27
C ALA A 514 27.14 -1.71 19.33
N LYS A 515 27.39 -1.18 20.53
CA LYS A 515 26.42 -1.23 21.64
C LYS A 515 25.15 -0.46 21.31
N ASN A 516 25.30 0.73 20.72
CA ASN A 516 24.16 1.54 20.29
C ASN A 516 23.38 0.87 19.15
N ALA A 517 24.07 0.30 18.16
CA ALA A 517 23.44 -0.47 17.09
C ALA A 517 22.67 -1.69 17.62
N ALA A 518 23.23 -2.39 18.62
CA ALA A 518 22.55 -3.52 19.25
C ALA A 518 21.27 -3.08 19.99
N LYS A 519 21.32 -1.98 20.75
CA LYS A 519 20.14 -1.41 21.43
C LYS A 519 19.05 -0.98 20.43
N CYS A 520 19.46 -0.33 19.34
CA CYS A 520 18.52 0.07 18.29
C CYS A 520 17.87 -1.15 17.62
N LEU A 521 18.65 -2.20 17.34
CA LEU A 521 18.13 -3.45 16.79
C LEU A 521 17.11 -4.10 17.71
N GLU A 522 17.42 -4.18 19.00
CA GLU A 522 16.50 -4.73 20.00
C GLU A 522 15.18 -3.95 20.04
N ALA A 523 15.27 -2.62 20.07
CA ALA A 523 14.08 -1.77 20.03
C ALA A 523 13.25 -1.96 18.75
N ILE A 524 13.93 -2.04 17.59
CA ILE A 524 13.27 -2.29 16.30
C ILE A 524 12.62 -3.67 16.29
N GLU A 525 13.30 -4.70 16.75
CA GLU A 525 12.78 -6.07 16.80
C GLU A 525 11.55 -6.16 17.72
N LYS A 526 11.58 -5.46 18.84
CA LYS A 526 10.42 -5.35 19.73
C LYS A 526 9.23 -4.69 19.03
N MET A 527 9.46 -3.62 18.27
CA MET A 527 8.37 -2.96 17.55
C MET A 527 7.83 -3.83 16.40
N LEU A 528 8.69 -4.51 15.66
CA LEU A 528 8.26 -5.46 14.62
C LEU A 528 7.47 -6.62 15.20
N TYR A 529 7.90 -7.15 16.35
CA TYR A 529 7.16 -8.17 17.08
C TYR A 529 5.76 -7.68 17.49
N LEU A 530 5.68 -6.45 18.06
CA LEU A 530 4.39 -5.86 18.42
C LEU A 530 3.48 -5.65 17.19
N MET A 531 4.04 -5.34 16.04
CA MET A 531 3.27 -5.23 14.79
C MET A 531 2.73 -6.57 14.32
N ASP A 532 3.50 -7.63 14.42
CA ASP A 532 3.06 -8.98 14.08
C ASP A 532 1.98 -9.47 15.07
N GLU A 533 2.15 -9.20 16.36
CA GLU A 533 1.13 -9.45 17.39
C GLU A 533 -0.13 -8.62 17.13
N TYR A 534 0.00 -7.36 16.75
CA TYR A 534 -1.14 -6.53 16.38
C TYR A 534 -1.88 -7.10 15.16
N SER A 535 -1.16 -7.56 14.15
CA SER A 535 -1.78 -8.17 12.96
C SER A 535 -2.63 -9.39 13.34
N ARG A 536 -2.15 -10.23 14.24
CA ARG A 536 -2.92 -11.37 14.79
C ARG A 536 -4.09 -10.92 15.65
N TYR A 537 -3.86 -9.92 16.49
CA TYR A 537 -4.90 -9.35 17.33
C TYR A 537 -6.01 -8.73 16.48
N LYS A 538 -5.67 -7.89 15.51
CA LYS A 538 -6.61 -7.29 14.56
C LYS A 538 -7.45 -8.34 13.85
N THR A 539 -6.80 -9.39 13.37
CA THR A 539 -7.47 -10.50 12.70
C THR A 539 -8.53 -11.14 13.60
N ARG A 540 -8.17 -11.48 14.84
CA ARG A 540 -9.10 -12.04 15.82
C ARG A 540 -10.18 -11.05 16.21
N PHE A 541 -9.81 -9.82 16.51
CA PHE A 541 -10.74 -8.76 16.91
C PHE A 541 -11.82 -8.53 15.85
N VAL A 542 -11.42 -8.44 14.57
CA VAL A 542 -12.35 -8.27 13.45
C VAL A 542 -13.23 -9.51 13.29
N GLU A 543 -12.64 -10.70 13.36
CA GLU A 543 -13.38 -11.97 13.28
C GLU A 543 -14.37 -12.11 14.43
N ASP A 544 -13.98 -11.82 15.66
CA ASP A 544 -14.85 -11.86 16.85
C ASP A 544 -15.94 -10.79 16.79
N SER A 545 -15.61 -9.58 16.35
CA SER A 545 -16.58 -8.50 16.18
C SER A 545 -17.67 -8.87 15.16
N ILE A 546 -17.27 -9.43 14.03
CA ILE A 546 -18.22 -9.92 13.02
C ILE A 546 -19.01 -11.12 13.58
N ASN A 547 -18.34 -12.10 14.16
CA ASN A 547 -18.98 -13.29 14.71
C ASN A 547 -19.92 -12.99 15.87
N GLY A 548 -19.67 -11.91 16.61
CA GLY A 548 -20.54 -11.43 17.68
C GLY A 548 -21.91 -10.92 17.21
N LEU A 549 -22.04 -10.58 15.92
CA LEU A 549 -23.32 -10.17 15.33
C LEU A 549 -24.27 -11.35 15.09
N PHE A 550 -23.74 -12.55 14.98
CA PHE A 550 -24.48 -13.75 14.63
C PHE A 550 -24.67 -14.66 15.85
N ARG A 551 -25.82 -15.30 15.92
CA ARG A 551 -26.14 -16.18 17.05
C ARG A 551 -25.46 -17.54 16.91
N ILE A 552 -25.58 -18.19 15.77
CA ILE A 552 -25.04 -19.54 15.51
C ILE A 552 -24.04 -19.58 14.35
N ALA A 553 -24.21 -18.77 13.32
CA ALA A 553 -23.27 -18.70 12.22
C ALA A 553 -21.94 -18.11 12.70
N ARG A 554 -20.86 -18.67 12.22
CA ARG A 554 -19.52 -18.14 12.43
C ARG A 554 -18.82 -18.02 11.11
N PHE A 555 -17.93 -17.05 11.02
CA PHE A 555 -17.16 -16.76 9.82
C PHE A 555 -15.69 -16.86 10.16
N ARG A 556 -14.97 -17.60 9.34
CA ARG A 556 -13.52 -17.65 9.39
C ARG A 556 -13.01 -16.72 8.30
N LEU A 557 -12.51 -15.54 8.71
CA LEU A 557 -12.17 -14.45 7.77
C LEU A 557 -10.71 -14.47 7.36
N PHE A 558 -9.89 -15.25 8.07
CA PHE A 558 -8.47 -15.31 7.85
C PHE A 558 -7.97 -16.75 7.96
N ARG A 559 -6.87 -17.01 7.27
CA ARG A 559 -6.14 -18.27 7.35
C ARG A 559 -4.67 -17.98 7.60
N GLU A 560 -4.12 -18.56 8.64
CA GLU A 560 -2.68 -18.51 8.87
C GLU A 560 -1.99 -19.52 7.94
N GLN A 561 -1.02 -19.03 7.16
CA GLN A 561 -0.20 -19.85 6.28
C GLN A 561 0.97 -20.46 7.07
N ALA A 562 1.57 -21.54 6.55
CA ALA A 562 2.68 -22.22 7.20
C ALA A 562 3.93 -21.33 7.42
N ASN A 563 4.05 -20.24 6.67
CA ASN A 563 5.10 -19.23 6.79
C ASN A 563 4.78 -18.10 7.80
N GLY A 564 3.64 -18.20 8.52
CA GLY A 564 3.16 -17.19 9.44
C GLY A 564 2.44 -16.01 8.79
N GLY A 565 2.27 -16.01 7.46
CA GLY A 565 1.47 -15.02 6.74
C GLY A 565 -0.03 -15.22 7.00
N ILE A 566 -0.78 -14.13 6.92
CA ILE A 566 -2.25 -14.15 7.05
C ILE A 566 -2.84 -13.97 5.66
N GLU A 567 -3.68 -14.90 5.25
CA GLU A 567 -4.41 -14.88 4.00
C GLU A 567 -5.89 -14.56 4.27
N ASP A 568 -6.43 -13.63 3.51
CA ASP A 568 -7.84 -13.27 3.55
C ASP A 568 -8.70 -14.39 2.99
N ARG A 569 -9.79 -14.67 3.68
CA ARG A 569 -10.83 -15.61 3.25
C ARG A 569 -12.18 -15.20 3.84
N CYS A 570 -13.22 -15.92 3.55
CA CYS A 570 -14.50 -15.79 4.21
C CYS A 570 -15.28 -17.11 4.09
N ASP A 571 -15.03 -18.01 5.02
CA ASP A 571 -15.75 -19.28 5.09
C ASP A 571 -16.80 -19.24 6.18
N VAL A 572 -18.00 -19.71 5.84
CA VAL A 572 -19.04 -19.93 6.83
C VAL A 572 -18.75 -21.24 7.54
N VAL A 573 -18.77 -21.21 8.86
CA VAL A 573 -18.53 -22.38 9.69
C VAL A 573 -19.62 -22.49 10.78
N TYR A 574 -19.86 -23.71 11.20
CA TYR A 574 -20.70 -24.04 12.34
C TYR A 574 -19.92 -24.94 13.28
N ASP A 575 -19.71 -24.51 14.51
CA ASP A 575 -18.94 -25.25 15.52
C ASP A 575 -17.59 -25.76 14.98
N GLY A 576 -16.92 -24.90 14.18
CA GLY A 576 -15.64 -25.22 13.53
C GLY A 576 -15.75 -26.04 12.23
N ILE A 577 -16.93 -26.57 11.89
CA ILE A 577 -17.17 -27.38 10.70
C ILE A 577 -17.45 -26.45 9.50
N PRO A 578 -16.76 -26.60 8.37
CA PRO A 578 -17.05 -25.81 7.17
C PRO A 578 -18.49 -26.05 6.68
N TYR A 579 -19.14 -24.99 6.18
CA TYR A 579 -20.54 -25.00 5.71
C TYR A 579 -20.85 -26.15 4.74
N ILE A 580 -19.91 -26.47 3.85
CA ILE A 580 -20.08 -27.54 2.86
C ILE A 580 -20.33 -28.90 3.52
N SER A 581 -19.72 -29.15 4.68
CA SER A 581 -19.79 -30.41 5.43
C SER A 581 -20.91 -30.43 6.48
N VAL A 582 -21.62 -29.31 6.67
CA VAL A 582 -22.76 -29.22 7.59
C VAL A 582 -23.98 -29.90 6.97
N ASN A 583 -24.80 -30.55 7.78
CA ASN A 583 -26.06 -31.16 7.32
C ASN A 583 -27.08 -30.11 6.84
N ASN A 584 -28.01 -30.50 5.98
CA ASN A 584 -28.95 -29.57 5.35
C ASN A 584 -29.82 -28.81 6.36
N GLY A 585 -30.29 -29.49 7.40
CA GLY A 585 -31.09 -28.83 8.44
C GLY A 585 -30.36 -27.72 9.16
N MET A 586 -29.08 -27.93 9.48
CA MET A 586 -28.26 -26.88 10.09
C MET A 586 -27.90 -25.79 9.09
N LYS A 587 -27.66 -26.11 7.81
CA LYS A 587 -27.44 -25.09 6.75
C LYS A 587 -28.61 -24.12 6.69
N ILE A 588 -29.84 -24.61 6.78
CA ILE A 588 -31.05 -23.79 6.80
C ILE A 588 -31.04 -22.86 8.04
N ASN A 589 -30.77 -23.40 9.23
CA ASN A 589 -30.72 -22.60 10.45
C ASN A 589 -29.60 -21.56 10.45
N LEU A 590 -28.43 -21.91 9.90
CA LEU A 590 -27.33 -20.96 9.69
C LEU A 590 -27.76 -19.83 8.73
N GLY A 591 -28.44 -20.19 7.64
CA GLY A 591 -28.97 -19.21 6.69
C GLY A 591 -29.98 -18.26 7.33
N ILE A 592 -30.86 -18.77 8.18
CA ILE A 592 -31.84 -17.95 8.93
C ILE A 592 -31.15 -16.99 9.88
N ASP A 593 -30.15 -17.46 10.62
CA ASP A 593 -29.35 -16.60 11.50
C ASP A 593 -28.65 -15.46 10.74
N ILE A 594 -28.05 -15.81 9.59
CA ILE A 594 -27.42 -14.85 8.70
C ILE A 594 -28.44 -13.83 8.18
N ILE A 595 -29.59 -14.30 7.70
CA ILE A 595 -30.67 -13.44 7.18
C ILE A 595 -31.19 -12.49 8.26
N ASN A 596 -31.41 -12.97 9.48
CA ASN A 596 -31.84 -12.12 10.58
C ASN A 596 -30.86 -10.97 10.85
N THR A 597 -29.58 -11.29 10.90
CA THR A 597 -28.51 -10.30 11.13
C THR A 597 -28.42 -9.30 9.96
N LEU A 598 -28.41 -9.81 8.73
CA LEU A 598 -28.34 -8.95 7.54
C LEU A 598 -29.60 -8.09 7.40
N SER A 599 -30.79 -8.64 7.66
CA SER A 599 -32.04 -7.88 7.64
C SER A 599 -32.02 -6.72 8.63
N ALA A 600 -31.50 -6.95 9.82
CA ALA A 600 -31.32 -5.90 10.83
C ALA A 600 -30.35 -4.80 10.36
N ALA A 601 -29.25 -5.19 9.72
CA ALA A 601 -28.24 -4.27 9.24
C ALA A 601 -28.68 -3.45 8.01
N TYR A 602 -29.36 -4.10 7.07
CA TYR A 602 -29.87 -3.43 5.88
C TYR A 602 -31.19 -2.68 6.11
N GLY A 603 -31.82 -2.91 7.24
CA GLY A 603 -33.07 -2.26 7.58
C GLY A 603 -34.28 -2.76 6.74
N VAL A 604 -34.20 -3.96 6.17
CA VAL A 604 -35.23 -4.54 5.33
C VAL A 604 -35.45 -6.01 5.64
N ARG A 605 -36.71 -6.44 5.65
CA ARG A 605 -37.13 -7.83 5.74
C ARG A 605 -37.92 -8.19 4.51
N VAL A 606 -37.57 -9.31 3.89
CA VAL A 606 -38.25 -9.84 2.72
C VAL A 606 -38.77 -11.25 3.00
N PRO A 607 -39.71 -11.78 2.23
CA PRO A 607 -40.17 -13.16 2.37
C PRO A 607 -39.00 -14.13 2.18
N LEU A 608 -38.85 -15.07 3.11
CA LEU A 608 -37.82 -16.09 3.11
C LEU A 608 -38.37 -17.41 2.55
N PHE A 609 -37.76 -17.92 1.49
CA PHE A 609 -38.06 -19.24 0.98
C PHE A 609 -37.06 -20.27 1.52
N VAL A 610 -37.60 -21.29 2.17
CA VAL A 610 -36.82 -22.40 2.72
C VAL A 610 -37.11 -23.64 1.91
N ASP A 611 -36.22 -23.96 0.97
CA ASP A 611 -36.32 -25.21 0.18
C ASP A 611 -35.76 -26.39 0.99
N ASN A 612 -36.28 -27.59 0.73
CA ASN A 612 -36.01 -28.82 1.47
C ASN A 612 -36.27 -28.66 3.00
N ALA A 613 -37.33 -27.96 3.33
CA ALA A 613 -37.69 -27.66 4.73
C ALA A 613 -37.94 -28.89 5.61
N GLU A 614 -38.23 -30.04 5.01
CA GLU A 614 -38.36 -31.34 5.68
C GLU A 614 -37.07 -31.80 6.35
N SER A 615 -35.93 -31.29 5.95
CA SER A 615 -34.62 -31.62 6.55
C SER A 615 -34.42 -30.97 7.93
N VAL A 616 -35.32 -30.09 8.35
CA VAL A 616 -35.20 -29.32 9.61
C VAL A 616 -36.31 -29.68 10.56
N THR A 617 -35.95 -30.24 11.70
CA THR A 617 -36.93 -30.56 12.77
C THR A 617 -37.40 -29.31 13.51
N LYS A 618 -36.51 -28.32 13.67
CA LYS A 618 -36.80 -27.06 14.35
C LYS A 618 -36.08 -25.92 13.66
N LEU A 619 -36.85 -25.03 13.06
CA LEU A 619 -36.34 -23.82 12.48
C LEU A 619 -35.96 -22.80 13.55
N GLU A 620 -34.88 -22.06 13.28
CA GLU A 620 -34.54 -20.86 14.01
C GLU A 620 -35.66 -19.82 13.87
N LYS A 621 -35.82 -18.98 14.92
CA LYS A 621 -36.76 -17.87 14.85
C LYS A 621 -36.32 -16.90 13.76
N CYS A 622 -37.22 -16.58 12.83
CA CYS A 622 -37.00 -15.61 11.77
C CYS A 622 -37.99 -14.45 11.94
N GLY A 623 -37.47 -13.23 11.74
CA GLY A 623 -38.33 -12.05 11.74
C GLY A 623 -39.03 -11.80 10.41
N SER A 624 -38.65 -12.50 9.36
CA SER A 624 -39.28 -12.44 8.02
C SER A 624 -40.40 -13.46 7.90
N GLN A 625 -41.35 -13.22 7.00
CA GLN A 625 -42.33 -14.23 6.56
C GLN A 625 -41.60 -15.44 5.99
N ILE A 626 -41.94 -16.65 6.42
CA ILE A 626 -41.31 -17.89 5.96
C ILE A 626 -42.27 -18.65 5.06
N VAL A 627 -41.81 -19.00 3.87
CA VAL A 627 -42.46 -19.92 2.94
C VAL A 627 -41.63 -21.21 2.86
N ARG A 628 -42.08 -22.26 3.48
CA ARG A 628 -41.39 -23.56 3.51
C ARG A 628 -41.81 -24.39 2.29
N LEU A 629 -40.83 -24.87 1.55
CA LEU A 629 -41.03 -25.82 0.45
C LEU A 629 -40.66 -27.22 0.97
N VAL A 630 -41.66 -28.06 1.18
CA VAL A 630 -41.50 -29.35 1.87
C VAL A 630 -41.72 -30.47 0.84
N VAL A 631 -40.77 -31.39 0.76
CA VAL A 631 -40.93 -32.59 -0.04
C VAL A 631 -41.87 -33.55 0.66
N SER A 632 -42.92 -33.98 -0.04
CA SER A 632 -43.91 -34.89 0.50
C SER A 632 -44.38 -35.87 -0.60
N GLU A 633 -44.01 -37.12 -0.49
CA GLU A 633 -44.39 -38.18 -1.46
C GLU A 633 -45.90 -38.41 -1.56
N ASN A 634 -46.62 -38.10 -0.46
CA ASN A 634 -48.07 -38.25 -0.40
C ASN A 634 -48.83 -37.12 -1.14
N ASP A 635 -48.19 -35.98 -1.32
CA ASP A 635 -48.81 -34.82 -1.95
C ASP A 635 -48.36 -34.74 -3.42
N LYS A 636 -49.09 -35.44 -4.30
CA LYS A 636 -48.81 -35.43 -5.76
C LYS A 636 -49.13 -34.08 -6.43
N GLU A 637 -50.09 -33.36 -5.86
CA GLU A 637 -50.40 -31.96 -6.16
C GLU A 637 -49.94 -31.07 -5.01
N LEU A 638 -49.71 -29.80 -5.27
CA LEU A 638 -49.30 -28.87 -4.23
C LEU A 638 -50.37 -28.68 -3.18
N ARG A 639 -50.05 -28.98 -1.94
CA ARG A 639 -50.89 -28.72 -0.79
C ARG A 639 -50.27 -27.62 0.06
N VAL A 640 -51.03 -26.59 0.37
CA VAL A 640 -50.55 -25.45 1.15
C VAL A 640 -51.18 -25.47 2.56
N SER A 641 -50.36 -25.31 3.55
CA SER A 641 -50.77 -25.10 4.93
C SER A 641 -50.34 -23.73 5.38
N TYR A 642 -51.28 -22.89 5.71
CA TYR A 642 -51.02 -21.54 6.20
C TYR A 642 -50.96 -21.60 7.71
N GLU A 643 -49.92 -20.96 8.30
CA GLU A 643 -49.78 -20.79 9.74
C GLU A 643 -50.45 -19.46 10.11
N ASN A 644 -51.53 -19.50 10.86
CA ASN A 644 -52.15 -18.29 11.41
C ASN A 644 -51.10 -17.57 12.29
N SER A 645 -50.85 -16.29 12.04
CA SER A 645 -49.96 -15.40 12.77
C SER A 645 -50.35 -15.30 14.26
#